data_b389a0dcee2990a1df22ab51aa098bc0
#
_entry.id   b389a0dcee2990a1df22ab51aa098bc0
#
_cell.length_a   1.000
_cell.length_b   1.000
_cell.length_c   1.000
_cell.angle_alpha   90.00
_cell.angle_beta   90.00
_cell.angle_gamma   90.00
#
_symmetry.space_group_name_H-M   'P 1'
#
loop_
_entity.id
_entity.type
_entity.pdbx_description
1 polymer ?
#
loop_
_entity_poly.entity_id
_entity_poly.type
_entity_poly.pdbx_seq_one_letter_code
_entity_poly.pdbx_strand_id
1 'polypeptide(L)'
;MAERLEADVALIHIAGGDARVTPPPGTLAQTAPRRAARGRADDMLFLSISVQTVRSIPAGLLDHLARLGTEAYFGTPGTVTSALRESAAAINDHLLSANQGQAESMQFEGRFLAAVLREGDVYLAQCGPGQAVLIRPGQLTRWTSEEAASRSLGLTVAPFVRFFHFEGRPRDLILLTTWAPPVWSDPTLSGLADLETGQAVERLVAAAGQDLTGLLARLLQPSTGSSAAVALPAPAAAAPSSRPSVRAASRAEPGGKPRPLRSIPTPTTRLLRQASSLLVRPFAAIGSWVTSLLPGWTESPSPGTFPPSLLAGTAIAVPLIVVAVVSVLYFRRGRVQQFEEFLLQAQAAVVSAQLKPSAEEARADWQVARHWLEQAEAYGRSADSQALRTQVETVLDELDHVQRVEFLPAVSGGVGPGARLSATAATPTDLYVLDDARDRILHAWFTGRGFEIDRDFGCLEALGGTVDLDPIVDLLLQPEPGALGAEGVVAVDEDGTLVYCAPGKTPASGQLNPPGTGWGRIQAVDLQGDNLYVLDPKANAVWIYASVDGLFAGIPVIYFAEGIQSLNRAIDLAVTQDELFVLYDDGHLDRCRRFEENAPDGSLRIRVECEQGLQLFPAGTAVPGGGSVLPVEMVYAPPPEPSLFVLDGPTGSVFQFSMRLVYQARFHPTPPLPEAVSDLAVGRPHDLYLAAGDQLYFIQPTP
;
A
#
# COMPACT_ATOMS: atom_id res chain seq x y z
N MET A 1 15.10 29.16 12.89
CA MET A 1 14.08 30.08 12.38
C MET A 1 13.74 29.58 11.00
N ALA A 2 12.50 29.21 10.75
CA ALA A 2 12.05 28.82 9.41
C ALA A 2 12.31 30.01 8.45
N GLU A 3 12.87 29.73 7.29
CA GLU A 3 13.17 30.76 6.28
C GLU A 3 11.83 31.20 5.67
N ARG A 4 11.50 32.48 5.72
CA ARG A 4 10.26 33.00 5.12
C ARG A 4 10.34 32.79 3.61
N LEU A 5 9.30 32.18 3.02
CA LEU A 5 9.19 31.95 1.59
C LEU A 5 8.14 32.88 0.97
N GLU A 6 8.31 33.24 -0.28
CA GLU A 6 7.34 33.91 -1.15
C GLU A 6 6.90 32.95 -2.24
N ALA A 7 5.78 33.21 -2.93
CA ALA A 7 5.33 32.39 -4.02
C ALA A 7 5.07 33.21 -5.29
N ASP A 8 5.63 32.74 -6.41
CA ASP A 8 5.29 33.18 -7.75
C ASP A 8 4.16 32.28 -8.28
N VAL A 9 3.03 32.88 -8.66
CA VAL A 9 1.78 32.13 -8.93
C VAL A 9 1.32 32.36 -10.34
N ALA A 10 1.00 31.28 -11.02
CA ALA A 10 0.34 31.30 -12.30
C ALA A 10 -0.95 30.47 -12.27
N LEU A 11 -2.01 30.99 -12.88
CA LEU A 11 -3.31 30.35 -12.97
C LEU A 11 -3.44 29.61 -14.31
N ILE A 12 -4.01 28.42 -14.27
CA ILE A 12 -4.25 27.57 -15.45
C ILE A 12 -5.74 27.63 -15.78
N HIS A 13 -6.08 28.06 -16.99
CA HIS A 13 -7.46 28.12 -17.49
C HIS A 13 -7.52 27.65 -18.93
N ILE A 14 -8.13 26.48 -19.14
CA ILE A 14 -8.42 25.94 -20.47
C ILE A 14 -9.93 25.82 -20.59
N ALA A 15 -10.51 26.41 -21.62
CA ALA A 15 -11.95 26.35 -21.91
C ALA A 15 -12.20 26.24 -23.39
N GLY A 16 -12.97 25.22 -23.83
CA GLY A 16 -13.18 24.88 -25.22
C GLY A 16 -11.92 24.36 -25.92
N GLY A 17 -10.98 23.76 -25.16
CA GLY A 17 -9.70 23.27 -25.68
C GLY A 17 -8.63 24.36 -25.86
N ASP A 18 -8.94 25.63 -25.61
CA ASP A 18 -8.03 26.76 -25.75
C ASP A 18 -7.64 27.35 -24.41
N ALA A 19 -6.36 27.74 -24.28
CA ALA A 19 -5.87 28.50 -23.12
C ALA A 19 -6.56 29.88 -23.07
N ARG A 20 -7.09 30.23 -21.91
CA ARG A 20 -7.72 31.52 -21.63
C ARG A 20 -6.80 32.40 -20.81
N VAL A 21 -6.75 33.67 -21.16
CA VAL A 21 -5.99 34.70 -20.42
C VAL A 21 -6.77 35.16 -19.17
N THR A 22 -8.09 34.94 -19.15
CA THR A 22 -8.92 35.31 -18.00
C THR A 22 -8.68 34.36 -16.83
N PRO A 23 -8.68 34.89 -15.58
CA PRO A 23 -8.58 34.03 -14.40
C PRO A 23 -9.63 32.92 -14.42
N PRO A 24 -9.28 31.68 -14.04
CA PRO A 24 -10.24 30.58 -13.98
C PRO A 24 -11.27 30.84 -12.86
N PRO A 25 -12.57 30.63 -13.14
CA PRO A 25 -13.60 30.77 -12.11
C PRO A 25 -13.32 29.85 -10.90
N GLY A 26 -13.48 30.36 -9.70
CA GLY A 26 -13.31 29.57 -8.48
C GLY A 26 -11.85 29.32 -8.07
N THR A 27 -10.87 29.87 -8.81
CA THR A 27 -9.46 29.69 -8.49
C THR A 27 -8.80 31.03 -8.20
N LEU A 28 -8.10 31.16 -7.08
CA LEU A 28 -7.42 32.38 -6.68
C LEU A 28 -6.19 32.12 -5.81
N ALA A 29 -5.32 33.12 -5.79
CA ALA A 29 -4.23 33.24 -4.83
C ALA A 29 -4.31 34.62 -4.15
N GLN A 30 -4.30 34.64 -2.82
CA GLN A 30 -4.47 35.88 -2.07
C GLN A 30 -3.57 35.94 -0.85
N THR A 31 -2.88 37.05 -0.69
CA THR A 31 -2.15 37.40 0.54
C THR A 31 -3.13 37.95 1.58
N ALA A 32 -2.73 37.92 2.85
CA ALA A 32 -3.57 38.37 3.95
C ALA A 32 -4.06 39.80 3.74
N PRO A 33 -5.38 40.06 3.86
CA PRO A 33 -5.93 41.39 3.79
C PRO A 33 -5.59 42.17 5.08
N ARG A 34 -5.61 43.53 5.01
CA ARG A 34 -5.29 44.40 6.16
C ARG A 34 -6.11 44.13 7.42
N ARG A 35 -7.28 43.53 7.32
CA ARG A 35 -8.19 43.16 8.42
C ARG A 35 -8.25 41.66 8.68
N ALA A 36 -7.18 40.94 8.36
CA ALA A 36 -7.12 39.52 8.66
C ALA A 36 -7.15 39.26 10.19
N ALA A 37 -7.71 38.12 10.58
CA ALA A 37 -7.73 37.70 11.97
C ALA A 37 -6.32 37.54 12.54
N ARG A 38 -6.18 37.62 13.86
CA ARG A 38 -4.90 37.48 14.54
C ARG A 38 -4.22 36.16 14.17
N GLY A 39 -2.96 36.23 13.74
CA GLY A 39 -2.15 35.10 13.31
C GLY A 39 -2.32 34.71 11.85
N ARG A 40 -2.94 35.58 11.00
CA ARG A 40 -3.10 35.39 9.55
C ARG A 40 -2.29 36.37 8.71
N ALA A 41 -1.59 37.33 9.34
CA ALA A 41 -0.96 38.44 8.63
C ALA A 41 0.13 38.03 7.61
N ASP A 42 0.76 36.89 7.83
CA ASP A 42 1.84 36.36 6.98
C ASP A 42 1.38 35.20 6.07
N ASP A 43 0.08 34.89 6.05
CA ASP A 43 -0.46 33.80 5.25
C ASP A 43 -0.68 34.22 3.79
N MET A 44 -0.33 33.31 2.89
CA MET A 44 -0.75 33.35 1.51
C MET A 44 -1.66 32.14 1.22
N LEU A 45 -2.90 32.40 0.86
CA LEU A 45 -3.92 31.40 0.57
C LEU A 45 -3.98 31.15 -0.94
N PHE A 46 -3.94 29.88 -1.33
CA PHE A 46 -4.22 29.37 -2.66
C PHE A 46 -5.51 28.56 -2.59
N LEU A 47 -6.44 28.80 -3.49
CA LEU A 47 -7.76 28.16 -3.45
C LEU A 47 -8.18 27.77 -4.86
N SER A 48 -8.66 26.54 -5.01
CA SER A 48 -9.25 26.02 -6.23
C SER A 48 -10.57 25.32 -5.89
N ILE A 49 -11.67 25.82 -6.44
CA ILE A 49 -13.02 25.31 -6.25
C ILE A 49 -13.62 25.00 -7.59
N SER A 50 -14.24 23.85 -7.71
CA SER A 50 -15.12 23.53 -8.83
C SER A 50 -16.43 22.91 -8.33
N VAL A 51 -17.43 22.88 -9.16
CA VAL A 51 -18.75 22.29 -8.86
C VAL A 51 -19.13 21.37 -10.00
N GLN A 52 -19.52 20.16 -9.64
CA GLN A 52 -20.11 19.20 -10.57
C GLN A 52 -21.63 19.17 -10.39
N THR A 53 -22.35 19.17 -11.48
CA THR A 53 -23.81 19.08 -11.51
C THR A 53 -24.29 18.86 -12.94
N VAL A 54 -25.47 18.28 -13.13
CA VAL A 54 -26.15 18.24 -14.44
C VAL A 54 -26.92 19.53 -14.75
N ARG A 55 -27.05 20.44 -13.77
CA ARG A 55 -27.66 21.73 -13.92
C ARG A 55 -26.69 22.75 -14.53
N SER A 56 -27.25 23.82 -15.13
CA SER A 56 -26.40 24.97 -15.48
C SER A 56 -25.87 25.65 -14.22
N ILE A 57 -24.56 25.84 -14.14
CA ILE A 57 -23.94 26.57 -13.03
C ILE A 57 -24.25 28.07 -13.22
N PRO A 58 -24.85 28.73 -12.21
CA PRO A 58 -25.11 30.15 -12.26
C PRO A 58 -23.82 30.96 -12.52
N ALA A 59 -23.91 31.97 -13.39
CA ALA A 59 -22.76 32.83 -13.67
C ALA A 59 -22.25 33.49 -12.36
N GLY A 60 -20.95 33.42 -12.12
CA GLY A 60 -20.29 33.99 -10.90
C GLY A 60 -20.43 33.15 -9.64
N LEU A 61 -21.10 31.97 -9.67
CA LEU A 61 -21.20 31.11 -8.46
C LEU A 61 -19.82 30.70 -7.96
N LEU A 62 -18.93 30.20 -8.81
CA LEU A 62 -17.60 29.74 -8.40
C LEU A 62 -16.78 30.88 -7.79
N ASP A 63 -16.82 32.08 -8.37
CA ASP A 63 -16.13 33.25 -7.81
C ASP A 63 -16.74 33.72 -6.49
N HIS A 64 -18.05 33.56 -6.32
CA HIS A 64 -18.70 33.80 -5.04
C HIS A 64 -18.26 32.82 -3.97
N LEU A 65 -18.20 31.51 -4.28
CA LEU A 65 -17.71 30.48 -3.37
C LEU A 65 -16.25 30.71 -2.99
N ALA A 66 -15.40 31.09 -3.95
CA ALA A 66 -13.98 31.37 -3.70
C ALA A 66 -13.81 32.58 -2.75
N ARG A 67 -14.62 33.65 -2.93
CA ARG A 67 -14.63 34.79 -2.00
C ARG A 67 -15.11 34.38 -0.61
N LEU A 68 -16.21 33.63 -0.52
CA LEU A 68 -16.77 33.17 0.73
C LEU A 68 -15.76 32.34 1.53
N GLY A 69 -15.11 31.38 0.88
CA GLY A 69 -14.06 30.58 1.49
C GLY A 69 -12.85 31.41 1.94
N THR A 70 -12.43 32.38 1.13
CA THR A 70 -11.33 33.29 1.46
C THR A 70 -11.66 34.19 2.65
N GLU A 71 -12.86 34.76 2.69
CA GLU A 71 -13.34 35.59 3.80
C GLU A 71 -13.42 34.78 5.10
N ALA A 72 -13.93 33.55 5.02
CA ALA A 72 -13.98 32.65 6.18
C ALA A 72 -12.56 32.29 6.66
N TYR A 73 -11.63 31.97 5.76
CA TYR A 73 -10.24 31.66 6.12
C TYR A 73 -9.58 32.84 6.87
N PHE A 74 -9.55 34.02 6.26
CA PHE A 74 -8.89 35.16 6.85
C PHE A 74 -9.64 35.79 8.02
N GLY A 75 -10.93 35.51 8.15
CA GLY A 75 -11.77 35.93 9.28
C GLY A 75 -11.62 35.05 10.53
N THR A 76 -11.08 33.85 10.41
CA THR A 76 -11.03 32.87 11.50
C THR A 76 -9.69 32.91 12.24
N PRO A 77 -9.65 33.23 13.53
CA PRO A 77 -8.43 33.16 14.35
C PRO A 77 -8.06 31.70 14.67
N GLY A 78 -6.85 31.47 15.18
CA GLY A 78 -6.38 30.15 15.62
C GLY A 78 -5.45 29.46 14.64
N THR A 79 -5.47 28.12 14.55
CA THR A 79 -4.57 27.33 13.69
C THR A 79 -4.91 27.47 12.21
N VAL A 80 -3.95 27.15 11.31
CA VAL A 80 -4.18 27.17 9.85
C VAL A 80 -5.28 26.15 9.49
N THR A 81 -5.19 24.96 10.03
CA THR A 81 -6.15 23.87 9.77
C THR A 81 -7.56 24.23 10.25
N SER A 82 -7.71 24.92 11.39
CA SER A 82 -9.01 25.43 11.87
C SER A 82 -9.61 26.41 10.86
N ALA A 83 -8.83 27.37 10.35
CA ALA A 83 -9.33 28.34 9.38
C ALA A 83 -9.62 27.72 7.99
N LEU A 84 -8.84 26.72 7.55
CA LEU A 84 -9.14 25.97 6.35
C LEU A 84 -10.44 25.15 6.48
N ARG A 85 -10.70 24.60 7.68
CA ARG A 85 -11.98 23.93 7.96
C ARG A 85 -13.16 24.90 7.88
N GLU A 86 -13.04 26.08 8.46
CA GLU A 86 -14.07 27.11 8.37
C GLU A 86 -14.29 27.61 6.93
N SER A 87 -13.20 27.71 6.14
CA SER A 87 -13.29 28.01 4.71
C SER A 87 -14.13 26.96 3.96
N ALA A 88 -13.86 25.69 4.20
CA ALA A 88 -14.62 24.59 3.59
C ALA A 88 -16.08 24.56 4.10
N ALA A 89 -16.30 24.79 5.41
CA ALA A 89 -17.63 24.83 6.02
C ALA A 89 -18.51 25.94 5.44
N ALA A 90 -17.97 27.15 5.27
CA ALA A 90 -18.72 28.26 4.70
C ALA A 90 -19.18 27.96 3.25
N ILE A 91 -18.33 27.33 2.45
CA ILE A 91 -18.65 26.91 1.08
C ILE A 91 -19.70 25.79 1.12
N ASN A 92 -19.52 24.80 2.00
CA ASN A 92 -20.44 23.69 2.18
C ASN A 92 -21.85 24.16 2.53
N ASP A 93 -21.98 25.08 3.49
CA ASP A 93 -23.27 25.60 3.95
C ASP A 93 -24.02 26.31 2.83
N HIS A 94 -23.30 27.05 1.99
CA HIS A 94 -23.88 27.70 0.83
C HIS A 94 -24.42 26.69 -0.19
N LEU A 95 -23.61 25.67 -0.54
CA LEU A 95 -24.01 24.64 -1.49
C LEU A 95 -25.13 23.75 -0.93
N LEU A 96 -25.04 23.36 0.34
CA LEU A 96 -26.06 22.58 1.04
C LEU A 96 -27.41 23.29 1.04
N SER A 97 -27.42 24.61 1.29
CA SER A 97 -28.63 25.43 1.22
C SER A 97 -29.21 25.47 -0.22
N ALA A 98 -28.34 25.54 -1.23
CA ALA A 98 -28.75 25.52 -2.64
C ALA A 98 -29.28 24.14 -3.09
N ASN A 99 -28.88 23.08 -2.41
CA ASN A 99 -29.30 21.70 -2.68
C ASN A 99 -30.58 21.29 -1.95
N GLN A 100 -31.03 22.08 -0.97
CA GLN A 100 -32.27 21.77 -0.24
C GLN A 100 -33.48 21.63 -1.19
N GLY A 101 -34.16 20.49 -1.07
CA GLY A 101 -35.33 20.18 -1.90
C GLY A 101 -35.03 19.81 -3.36
N GLN A 102 -33.77 19.65 -3.73
CA GLN A 102 -33.37 19.16 -5.04
C GLN A 102 -33.25 17.64 -5.04
N ALA A 103 -33.58 16.99 -6.16
CA ALA A 103 -33.28 15.59 -6.37
C ALA A 103 -31.75 15.37 -6.37
N GLU A 104 -31.29 14.23 -5.90
CA GLU A 104 -29.87 13.89 -5.75
C GLU A 104 -29.06 14.14 -7.03
N SER A 105 -29.57 13.70 -8.19
CA SER A 105 -28.94 13.93 -9.51
C SER A 105 -28.86 15.40 -9.93
N MET A 106 -29.56 16.30 -9.24
CA MET A 106 -29.63 17.74 -9.54
C MET A 106 -28.86 18.59 -8.54
N GLN A 107 -28.19 17.98 -7.57
CA GLN A 107 -27.44 18.68 -6.54
C GLN A 107 -26.11 19.25 -7.08
N PHE A 108 -25.62 20.26 -6.41
CA PHE A 108 -24.29 20.80 -6.63
C PHE A 108 -23.29 20.04 -5.77
N GLU A 109 -22.36 19.37 -6.39
CA GLU A 109 -21.25 18.67 -5.71
C GLU A 109 -19.99 19.54 -5.77
N GLY A 110 -19.65 20.15 -4.67
CA GLY A 110 -18.51 21.05 -4.56
C GLY A 110 -17.19 20.30 -4.34
N ARG A 111 -16.15 20.71 -5.06
CA ARG A 111 -14.78 20.26 -4.88
C ARG A 111 -13.95 21.41 -4.35
N PHE A 112 -13.21 21.16 -3.27
CA PHE A 112 -12.43 22.17 -2.58
C PHE A 112 -10.98 21.68 -2.39
N LEU A 113 -10.05 22.47 -2.90
CA LEU A 113 -8.62 22.24 -2.70
C LEU A 113 -7.98 23.56 -2.33
N ALA A 114 -7.33 23.61 -1.20
CA ALA A 114 -6.67 24.80 -0.69
C ALA A 114 -5.26 24.52 -0.22
N ALA A 115 -4.36 25.51 -0.39
CA ALA A 115 -3.04 25.51 0.23
C ALA A 115 -2.81 26.83 0.94
N VAL A 116 -2.02 26.81 2.00
CA VAL A 116 -1.58 28.00 2.75
C VAL A 116 -0.08 27.93 2.92
N LEU A 117 0.61 28.95 2.42
CA LEU A 117 2.03 29.19 2.73
C LEU A 117 2.13 30.12 3.93
N ARG A 118 2.81 29.66 4.98
CA ARG A 118 3.12 30.43 6.21
C ARG A 118 4.55 30.17 6.66
N GLU A 119 5.39 31.18 6.69
CA GLU A 119 6.76 31.12 7.27
C GLU A 119 7.61 29.92 6.77
N GLY A 120 7.38 29.47 5.53
CA GLY A 120 8.04 28.29 4.95
C GLY A 120 7.26 26.99 5.05
N ASP A 121 6.25 26.89 5.89
CA ASP A 121 5.36 25.75 5.98
C ASP A 121 4.21 25.84 4.98
N VAL A 122 3.86 24.70 4.36
CA VAL A 122 2.72 24.58 3.45
C VAL A 122 1.69 23.64 4.07
N TYR A 123 0.48 24.15 4.24
CA TYR A 123 -0.69 23.40 4.73
C TYR A 123 -1.65 23.20 3.58
N LEU A 124 -2.07 21.97 3.36
CA LEU A 124 -3.04 21.60 2.32
C LEU A 124 -4.36 21.18 2.96
N ALA A 125 -5.47 21.42 2.27
CA ALA A 125 -6.79 20.94 2.65
C ALA A 125 -7.54 20.48 1.40
N GLN A 126 -8.16 19.31 1.47
CA GLN A 126 -8.94 18.70 0.40
C GLN A 126 -10.32 18.28 0.90
N CYS A 127 -11.35 18.54 0.08
CA CYS A 127 -12.71 18.01 0.22
C CYS A 127 -13.29 17.84 -1.19
N GLY A 128 -13.77 16.65 -1.51
CA GLY A 128 -14.13 16.27 -2.87
C GLY A 128 -12.90 15.89 -3.73
N PRO A 129 -13.14 15.45 -4.99
CA PRO A 129 -12.07 15.07 -5.91
C PRO A 129 -11.08 16.20 -6.16
N GLY A 130 -9.80 15.88 -6.24
CA GLY A 130 -8.72 16.83 -6.52
C GLY A 130 -7.37 16.29 -6.05
N GLN A 131 -6.31 16.93 -6.49
CA GLN A 131 -4.96 16.61 -6.03
C GLN A 131 -4.08 17.86 -5.90
N ALA A 132 -3.21 17.84 -4.92
CA ALA A 132 -2.06 18.73 -4.81
C ALA A 132 -0.80 17.95 -5.18
N VAL A 133 0.06 18.54 -6.01
CA VAL A 133 1.32 17.89 -6.40
C VAL A 133 2.48 18.80 -6.05
N LEU A 134 3.43 18.28 -5.28
CA LEU A 134 4.72 18.91 -5.04
C LEU A 134 5.73 18.37 -6.05
N ILE A 135 6.35 19.27 -6.81
CA ILE A 135 7.34 18.93 -7.82
C ILE A 135 8.68 19.53 -7.39
N ARG A 136 9.65 18.67 -7.17
CA ARG A 136 11.06 18.99 -6.83
C ARG A 136 11.98 18.34 -7.86
N PRO A 137 13.21 18.84 -8.05
CA PRO A 137 14.19 18.12 -8.85
C PRO A 137 14.41 16.69 -8.33
N GLY A 138 14.05 15.70 -9.15
CA GLY A 138 14.19 14.27 -8.81
C GLY A 138 13.17 13.71 -7.81
N GLN A 139 12.17 14.50 -7.37
CA GLN A 139 11.13 14.04 -6.45
C GLN A 139 9.78 14.64 -6.84
N LEU A 140 8.76 13.78 -6.94
CA LEU A 140 7.38 14.18 -7.15
C LEU A 140 6.55 13.55 -6.02
N THR A 141 5.74 14.37 -5.35
CA THR A 141 4.86 13.90 -4.28
C THR A 141 3.44 14.36 -4.58
N ARG A 142 2.50 13.42 -4.60
CA ARG A 142 1.06 13.70 -4.78
C ARG A 142 0.36 13.60 -3.45
N TRP A 143 -0.43 14.59 -3.12
CA TRP A 143 -1.37 14.56 -2.01
C TRP A 143 -2.78 14.49 -2.58
N THR A 144 -3.37 13.35 -2.41
CA THR A 144 -4.76 13.08 -2.71
C THR A 144 -5.29 12.17 -1.61
N SER A 145 -6.56 12.27 -1.30
CA SER A 145 -7.24 11.38 -0.37
C SER A 145 -8.51 10.90 -1.03
N GLU A 146 -8.64 9.60 -1.22
CA GLU A 146 -9.85 9.01 -1.79
C GLU A 146 -11.05 9.23 -0.86
N GLU A 147 -10.83 9.21 0.45
CA GLU A 147 -11.86 9.57 1.43
C GLU A 147 -12.37 11.00 1.23
N ALA A 148 -11.47 11.98 1.10
CA ALA A 148 -11.86 13.34 0.80
C ALA A 148 -12.47 13.46 -0.61
N ALA A 149 -11.99 12.66 -1.56
CA ALA A 149 -12.49 12.63 -2.94
C ALA A 149 -13.92 12.07 -3.03
N SER A 150 -14.29 11.13 -2.17
CA SER A 150 -15.63 10.55 -2.15
C SER A 150 -16.69 11.43 -1.48
N ARG A 151 -16.27 12.48 -0.75
CA ARG A 151 -17.17 13.34 0.05
C ARG A 151 -17.11 14.80 -0.44
N SER A 152 -17.93 15.11 -1.44
CA SER A 152 -18.05 16.46 -2.00
C SER A 152 -18.75 17.43 -1.04
N LEU A 153 -18.43 18.73 -1.14
CA LEU A 153 -19.13 19.79 -0.43
C LEU A 153 -20.57 19.92 -0.92
N GLY A 154 -21.48 20.32 -0.03
CA GLY A 154 -22.89 20.59 -0.33
C GLY A 154 -23.81 19.38 -0.19
N LEU A 155 -23.28 18.20 0.15
CA LEU A 155 -24.05 16.97 0.30
C LEU A 155 -24.34 16.61 1.75
N THR A 156 -23.47 16.99 2.69
CA THR A 156 -23.57 16.67 4.12
C THR A 156 -23.52 17.93 4.97
N VAL A 157 -24.07 17.87 6.19
CA VAL A 157 -24.08 19.01 7.13
C VAL A 157 -22.67 19.40 7.56
N ALA A 158 -21.79 18.42 7.78
CA ALA A 158 -20.40 18.66 8.15
C ALA A 158 -19.49 18.21 7.00
N PRO A 159 -18.70 19.12 6.41
CA PRO A 159 -17.77 18.74 5.34
C PRO A 159 -16.61 17.93 5.89
N PHE A 160 -16.26 16.85 5.20
CA PHE A 160 -15.06 16.10 5.52
C PHE A 160 -13.85 16.75 4.83
N VAL A 161 -12.91 17.27 5.63
CA VAL A 161 -11.71 17.96 5.12
C VAL A 161 -10.47 17.22 5.55
N ARG A 162 -9.73 16.68 4.60
CA ARG A 162 -8.41 16.07 4.82
C ARG A 162 -7.33 17.15 4.79
N PHE A 163 -6.39 17.06 5.72
CA PHE A 163 -5.28 18.00 5.82
C PHE A 163 -3.95 17.28 5.59
N PHE A 164 -3.02 18.00 4.91
CA PHE A 164 -1.64 17.58 4.75
C PHE A 164 -0.73 18.76 5.11
N HIS A 165 0.51 18.46 5.46
CA HIS A 165 1.50 19.47 5.83
C HIS A 165 2.89 19.05 5.36
N PHE A 166 3.67 20.01 4.85
CA PHE A 166 5.07 19.82 4.54
C PHE A 166 5.87 21.12 4.65
N GLU A 167 7.16 20.99 4.84
CA GLU A 167 8.09 22.11 4.81
C GLU A 167 8.46 22.45 3.36
N GLY A 168 8.13 23.67 2.94
CA GLY A 168 8.45 24.20 1.62
C GLY A 168 9.94 24.53 1.50
N ARG A 169 10.47 24.40 0.29
CA ARG A 169 11.86 24.75 -0.04
C ARG A 169 11.87 25.72 -1.23
N PRO A 170 12.88 26.58 -1.32
CA PRO A 170 13.05 27.42 -2.52
C PRO A 170 13.09 26.56 -3.78
N ARG A 171 12.39 26.98 -4.83
CA ARG A 171 12.18 26.31 -6.12
C ARG A 171 11.16 25.16 -6.10
N ASP A 172 10.53 24.82 -4.99
CA ASP A 172 9.41 23.89 -4.99
C ASP A 172 8.29 24.45 -5.88
N LEU A 173 7.68 23.57 -6.71
CA LEU A 173 6.48 23.85 -7.45
C LEU A 173 5.30 23.12 -6.81
N ILE A 174 4.22 23.85 -6.54
CA ILE A 174 2.98 23.31 -5.99
C ILE A 174 1.90 23.47 -7.05
N LEU A 175 1.37 22.36 -7.55
CA LEU A 175 0.25 22.33 -8.48
C LEU A 175 -1.03 21.95 -7.73
N LEU A 176 -2.06 22.77 -7.82
CA LEU A 176 -3.40 22.50 -7.27
C LEU A 176 -4.39 22.38 -8.44
N THR A 177 -5.11 21.26 -8.50
CA THR A 177 -6.18 21.07 -9.49
C THR A 177 -7.28 20.17 -8.93
N THR A 178 -8.53 20.53 -9.19
CA THR A 178 -9.70 19.71 -8.83
C THR A 178 -9.95 18.57 -9.82
N TRP A 179 -9.25 18.58 -10.93
CA TRP A 179 -9.22 17.48 -11.91
C TRP A 179 -7.88 17.50 -12.65
N ALA A 180 -7.20 16.34 -12.70
CA ALA A 180 -5.93 16.20 -13.42
C ALA A 180 -6.13 15.31 -14.64
N PRO A 181 -5.74 15.80 -15.84
CA PRO A 181 -5.79 14.97 -17.03
C PRO A 181 -4.79 13.81 -16.95
N PRO A 182 -5.12 12.62 -17.49
CA PRO A 182 -4.23 11.45 -17.45
C PRO A 182 -2.86 11.69 -18.09
N VAL A 183 -2.77 12.62 -19.02
CA VAL A 183 -1.48 13.01 -19.66
C VAL A 183 -0.52 13.73 -18.72
N TRP A 184 -0.95 14.22 -17.57
CA TRP A 184 -0.09 14.76 -16.52
C TRP A 184 0.54 13.64 -15.68
N SER A 185 1.20 12.72 -16.39
CA SER A 185 1.97 11.63 -15.79
C SER A 185 3.20 12.14 -15.05
N ASP A 186 3.80 11.29 -14.22
CA ASP A 186 4.98 11.66 -13.43
C ASP A 186 6.16 12.18 -14.28
N PRO A 187 6.49 11.59 -15.44
CA PRO A 187 7.52 12.16 -16.32
C PRO A 187 7.17 13.54 -16.85
N THR A 188 5.89 13.81 -17.13
CA THR A 188 5.44 15.13 -17.60
C THR A 188 5.59 16.18 -16.51
N LEU A 189 5.17 15.85 -15.28
CA LEU A 189 5.22 16.77 -14.14
C LEU A 189 6.64 16.97 -13.61
N SER A 190 7.45 15.93 -13.48
CA SER A 190 8.84 16.05 -13.02
C SER A 190 9.69 16.90 -13.96
N GLY A 191 9.39 16.90 -15.25
CA GLY A 191 10.03 17.78 -16.24
C GLY A 191 9.75 19.28 -16.06
N LEU A 192 8.86 19.68 -15.13
CA LEU A 192 8.56 21.08 -14.82
C LEU A 192 9.50 21.71 -13.77
N ALA A 193 10.22 20.90 -13.01
CA ALA A 193 11.02 21.35 -11.87
C ALA A 193 12.05 22.44 -12.23
N ASP A 194 12.64 22.37 -13.41
CA ASP A 194 13.67 23.28 -13.89
C ASP A 194 13.16 24.44 -14.76
N LEU A 195 11.85 24.47 -15.07
CA LEU A 195 11.24 25.51 -15.90
C LEU A 195 10.81 26.70 -15.03
N GLU A 196 10.83 27.90 -15.59
CA GLU A 196 10.17 29.04 -14.98
C GLU A 196 8.66 28.86 -14.91
N THR A 197 7.97 29.50 -13.94
CA THR A 197 6.54 29.29 -13.67
C THR A 197 5.68 29.44 -14.92
N GLY A 198 5.92 30.47 -15.73
CA GLY A 198 5.19 30.69 -17.00
C GLY A 198 5.40 29.57 -18.02
N GLN A 199 6.64 29.13 -18.21
CA GLN A 199 6.99 28.01 -19.12
C GLN A 199 6.39 26.68 -18.64
N ALA A 200 6.38 26.45 -17.32
CA ALA A 200 5.77 25.28 -16.74
C ALA A 200 4.26 25.23 -17.02
N VAL A 201 3.56 26.37 -16.88
CA VAL A 201 2.13 26.47 -17.24
C VAL A 201 1.90 26.24 -18.74
N GLU A 202 2.70 26.88 -19.62
CA GLU A 202 2.59 26.66 -21.06
C GLU A 202 2.72 25.18 -21.44
N ARG A 203 3.66 24.47 -20.79
CA ARG A 203 3.85 23.03 -21.00
C ARG A 203 2.69 22.18 -20.49
N LEU A 204 2.13 22.52 -19.31
CA LEU A 204 0.95 21.85 -18.76
C LEU A 204 -0.27 22.05 -19.65
N VAL A 205 -0.49 23.28 -20.12
CA VAL A 205 -1.60 23.63 -21.01
C VAL A 205 -1.47 22.91 -22.34
N ALA A 206 -0.29 22.92 -22.96
CA ALA A 206 -0.04 22.24 -24.22
C ALA A 206 -0.29 20.70 -24.15
N ALA A 207 -0.05 20.12 -22.97
CA ALA A 207 -0.28 18.69 -22.75
C ALA A 207 -1.73 18.34 -22.41
N ALA A 208 -2.54 19.27 -21.88
CA ALA A 208 -3.82 18.95 -21.26
C ALA A 208 -4.94 18.58 -22.26
N GLY A 209 -5.08 19.31 -23.38
CA GLY A 209 -6.05 19.02 -24.46
C GLY A 209 -7.54 19.05 -24.10
N GLN A 210 -7.89 19.33 -22.85
CA GLN A 210 -9.26 19.34 -22.30
C GLN A 210 -9.46 20.55 -21.38
N ASP A 211 -10.73 20.90 -21.15
CA ASP A 211 -11.10 21.99 -20.26
C ASP A 211 -10.68 21.68 -18.82
N LEU A 212 -9.92 22.58 -18.24
CA LEU A 212 -9.51 22.45 -16.84
C LEU A 212 -9.14 23.79 -16.21
N THR A 213 -9.21 23.82 -14.88
CA THR A 213 -8.75 24.94 -14.06
C THR A 213 -7.74 24.44 -13.02
N GLY A 214 -6.75 25.26 -12.71
CA GLY A 214 -5.72 24.92 -11.72
C GLY A 214 -4.85 26.12 -11.36
N LEU A 215 -3.96 25.90 -10.43
CA LEU A 215 -3.01 26.88 -9.95
C LEU A 215 -1.64 26.24 -9.82
N LEU A 216 -0.60 26.92 -10.29
CA LEU A 216 0.80 26.56 -10.10
C LEU A 216 1.49 27.66 -9.29
N ALA A 217 2.10 27.30 -8.16
CA ALA A 217 2.85 28.19 -7.30
C ALA A 217 4.29 27.71 -7.16
N ARG A 218 5.25 28.58 -7.47
CA ARG A 218 6.69 28.35 -7.23
C ARG A 218 7.11 29.05 -5.97
N LEU A 219 7.72 28.33 -5.04
CA LEU A 219 8.27 28.91 -3.81
C LEU A 219 9.63 29.56 -4.08
N LEU A 220 9.80 30.79 -3.60
CA LEU A 220 10.99 31.61 -3.81
C LEU A 220 11.55 32.08 -2.45
N GLN A 221 12.86 32.32 -2.40
CA GLN A 221 13.43 33.07 -1.30
C GLN A 221 13.01 34.54 -1.39
N PRO A 222 12.69 35.19 -0.27
CA PRO A 222 12.35 36.61 -0.29
C PRO A 222 13.49 37.43 -0.88
N SER A 223 13.18 38.20 -1.92
CA SER A 223 14.13 39.11 -2.51
C SER A 223 14.37 40.27 -1.54
N THR A 224 15.59 40.45 -1.11
CA THR A 224 16.01 41.66 -0.34
C THR A 224 15.91 42.88 -1.23
N GLY A 225 14.72 43.40 -1.44
CA GLY A 225 14.49 44.64 -2.17
C GLY A 225 13.34 44.57 -3.15
N SER A 226 12.27 45.20 -2.76
CA SER A 226 11.05 45.56 -3.52
C SER A 226 9.79 44.71 -3.20
N SER A 227 8.90 45.36 -2.50
CA SER A 227 7.49 45.00 -2.40
C SER A 227 6.86 45.13 -3.79
N ALA A 228 6.88 44.05 -4.57
CA ALA A 228 6.10 43.94 -5.80
C ALA A 228 4.71 43.43 -5.46
N ALA A 229 3.76 44.34 -5.39
CA ALA A 229 2.34 44.01 -5.46
C ALA A 229 2.10 43.18 -6.73
N VAL A 230 1.43 42.02 -6.60
CA VAL A 230 0.92 41.24 -7.71
C VAL A 230 -0.02 42.13 -8.52
N ALA A 231 0.51 42.76 -9.58
CA ALA A 231 -0.28 43.45 -10.57
C ALA A 231 -0.61 42.48 -11.67
N LEU A 232 -1.91 42.17 -11.83
CA LEU A 232 -2.45 41.48 -12.99
C LEU A 232 -1.96 42.20 -14.28
N PRO A 233 -1.41 41.49 -15.27
CA PRO A 233 -1.04 42.12 -16.54
C PRO A 233 -2.30 42.54 -17.29
N ALA A 234 -2.34 43.84 -17.66
CA ALA A 234 -3.35 44.40 -18.57
C ALA A 234 -3.12 43.86 -20.00
N PRO A 235 -4.18 43.71 -20.82
CA PRO A 235 -4.08 43.06 -22.12
C PRO A 235 -3.22 43.93 -23.09
N ALA A 236 -2.16 43.30 -23.61
CA ALA A 236 -1.38 43.88 -24.72
C ALA A 236 -2.09 43.57 -26.06
N ALA A 237 -2.26 44.64 -26.82
CA ALA A 237 -2.88 44.65 -28.13
C ALA A 237 -2.10 43.80 -29.17
N ALA A 238 -2.84 43.14 -30.02
CA ALA A 238 -2.33 42.35 -31.12
C ALA A 238 -1.55 43.16 -32.14
N ALA A 239 -0.40 42.66 -32.57
CA ALA A 239 0.32 43.10 -33.77
C ALA A 239 0.63 41.88 -34.68
N PRO A 240 0.66 42.07 -36.00
CA PRO A 240 0.33 41.02 -36.98
C PRO A 240 1.53 40.13 -37.36
N SER A 241 1.16 38.94 -37.77
CA SER A 241 2.03 37.88 -38.30
C SER A 241 2.96 38.32 -39.45
N SER A 242 4.24 37.98 -39.38
CA SER A 242 5.10 37.86 -40.54
C SER A 242 5.83 36.51 -40.55
N ARG A 243 5.56 35.74 -41.59
CA ARG A 243 6.28 34.50 -41.93
C ARG A 243 7.71 34.82 -42.34
N PRO A 244 8.69 34.03 -42.02
CA PRO A 244 9.92 33.98 -42.80
C PRO A 244 10.00 32.74 -43.69
N SER A 245 10.37 33.01 -44.93
CA SER A 245 10.62 32.13 -46.04
C SER A 245 11.85 31.25 -45.83
N VAL A 246 11.75 30.05 -46.38
CA VAL A 246 12.84 29.10 -46.65
C VAL A 246 13.93 29.71 -47.51
N ARG A 247 15.20 29.55 -47.13
CA ARG A 247 16.33 29.67 -48.08
C ARG A 247 17.38 28.58 -47.81
N ALA A 248 17.54 27.74 -48.79
CA ALA A 248 18.58 26.73 -48.90
C ALA A 248 19.92 27.34 -49.30
N ALA A 249 21.02 26.81 -48.78
CA ALA A 249 22.37 26.80 -49.41
C ALA A 249 23.22 25.82 -48.62
N SER A 250 23.58 24.74 -49.13
CA SER A 250 24.62 24.25 -50.02
C SER A 250 26.00 24.09 -49.35
N ARG A 251 26.39 22.86 -49.14
CA ARG A 251 27.61 22.12 -49.48
C ARG A 251 28.98 22.76 -49.26
N ALA A 252 29.79 22.16 -48.38
CA ALA A 252 31.23 21.87 -48.61
C ALA A 252 31.77 20.82 -47.62
N GLU A 253 32.22 19.67 -48.11
CA GLU A 253 33.30 18.85 -47.58
C GLU A 253 34.64 19.38 -48.19
N PRO A 254 35.85 18.95 -47.75
CA PRO A 254 36.26 17.69 -47.12
C PRO A 254 37.44 17.76 -46.11
N GLY A 255 37.69 16.64 -45.46
CA GLY A 255 39.09 16.18 -45.25
C GLY A 255 39.67 16.30 -43.86
N GLY A 256 39.74 15.21 -43.12
CA GLY A 256 40.55 15.04 -41.92
C GLY A 256 40.82 13.57 -41.61
N LYS A 257 42.05 13.12 -41.81
CA LYS A 257 42.56 11.75 -41.66
C LYS A 257 42.39 11.17 -40.26
N PRO A 258 42.21 9.85 -40.11
CA PRO A 258 42.07 9.20 -38.80
C PRO A 258 43.44 9.04 -38.10
N ARG A 259 43.46 9.37 -36.82
CA ARG A 259 44.54 9.06 -35.88
C ARG A 259 44.38 7.64 -35.35
N PRO A 260 45.48 6.88 -35.17
CA PRO A 260 45.42 5.48 -34.73
C PRO A 260 45.06 5.36 -33.25
N LEU A 261 44.20 4.42 -32.96
CA LEU A 261 43.82 3.98 -31.61
C LEU A 261 45.04 3.38 -30.89
N ARG A 262 45.37 3.92 -29.76
CA ARG A 262 46.32 3.37 -28.79
C ARG A 262 45.72 2.11 -28.18
N SER A 263 46.41 0.96 -28.42
CA SER A 263 46.14 -0.32 -27.80
C SER A 263 46.33 -0.25 -26.29
N ILE A 264 45.26 -0.66 -25.56
CA ILE A 264 45.31 -0.88 -24.11
C ILE A 264 45.83 -2.30 -23.87
N PRO A 265 46.85 -2.52 -23.03
CA PRO A 265 47.38 -3.87 -22.79
C PRO A 265 46.43 -4.63 -21.81
N THR A 266 46.03 -5.81 -22.23
CA THR A 266 45.29 -6.78 -21.42
C THR A 266 46.13 -7.33 -20.26
N PRO A 267 45.63 -7.38 -19.04
CA PRO A 267 46.35 -7.97 -17.88
C PRO A 267 45.98 -9.46 -17.72
N THR A 268 46.45 -10.34 -18.61
CA THR A 268 46.14 -11.77 -18.52
C THR A 268 47.29 -12.68 -18.16
N THR A 269 48.44 -12.20 -17.66
CA THR A 269 49.57 -13.06 -17.34
C THR A 269 50.05 -13.09 -15.88
N ARG A 270 49.34 -12.41 -14.94
CA ARG A 270 49.76 -12.46 -13.52
C ARG A 270 48.89 -13.37 -12.61
N LEU A 271 47.71 -13.81 -13.03
CA LEU A 271 46.86 -14.69 -12.23
C LEU A 271 47.15 -16.19 -12.37
N LEU A 272 47.88 -16.61 -13.39
CA LEU A 272 48.25 -18.03 -13.60
C LEU A 272 49.42 -18.51 -12.73
N ARG A 273 50.19 -17.63 -12.09
CA ARG A 273 51.28 -18.00 -11.21
C ARG A 273 50.96 -18.15 -9.73
N GLN A 274 49.79 -17.62 -9.29
CA GLN A 274 49.35 -17.78 -7.90
C GLN A 274 48.38 -18.94 -7.68
N ALA A 275 47.74 -19.45 -8.74
CA ALA A 275 46.84 -20.59 -8.65
C ALA A 275 47.58 -21.96 -8.56
N SER A 276 48.84 -22.03 -8.97
CA SER A 276 49.60 -23.27 -8.87
C SER A 276 50.15 -23.59 -7.47
N SER A 277 50.27 -22.59 -6.59
CA SER A 277 50.77 -22.81 -5.22
C SER A 277 49.71 -23.24 -4.18
N LEU A 278 48.42 -23.09 -4.53
CA LEU A 278 47.29 -23.48 -3.63
C LEU A 278 46.85 -24.95 -3.87
N LEU A 279 47.17 -25.55 -5.02
CA LEU A 279 46.80 -26.93 -5.32
C LEU A 279 47.85 -27.98 -4.84
N VAL A 280 49.07 -27.57 -4.47
CA VAL A 280 50.12 -28.51 -4.01
C VAL A 280 50.02 -28.80 -2.52
N ARG A 281 49.47 -27.91 -1.72
CA ARG A 281 49.34 -28.12 -0.25
C ARG A 281 48.37 -29.23 0.17
N PRO A 282 47.21 -29.46 -0.44
CA PRO A 282 46.35 -30.57 -0.05
C PRO A 282 46.90 -31.94 -0.47
N PHE A 283 47.68 -32.02 -1.58
CA PHE A 283 48.25 -33.29 -1.99
C PHE A 283 49.40 -33.78 -1.09
N ALA A 284 50.19 -32.89 -0.49
CA ALA A 284 51.19 -33.25 0.49
C ALA A 284 50.58 -33.78 1.81
N ALA A 285 49.41 -33.22 2.24
CA ALA A 285 48.67 -33.69 3.39
C ALA A 285 47.99 -35.05 3.17
N ILE A 286 47.49 -35.31 1.96
CA ILE A 286 46.90 -36.62 1.62
C ILE A 286 48.00 -37.70 1.52
N GLY A 287 49.19 -37.38 0.98
CA GLY A 287 50.31 -38.28 0.91
C GLY A 287 50.80 -38.72 2.32
N SER A 288 50.87 -37.81 3.30
CA SER A 288 51.24 -38.12 4.67
C SER A 288 50.15 -38.90 5.43
N TRP A 289 48.85 -38.71 5.09
CA TRP A 289 47.74 -39.43 5.68
C TRP A 289 47.65 -40.87 5.17
N VAL A 290 47.91 -41.09 3.86
CA VAL A 290 47.93 -42.43 3.27
C VAL A 290 49.11 -43.25 3.78
N THR A 291 50.28 -42.64 4.06
CA THR A 291 51.44 -43.36 4.63
C THR A 291 51.25 -43.70 6.12
N SER A 292 50.39 -43.00 6.83
CA SER A 292 50.07 -43.31 8.26
C SER A 292 49.08 -44.47 8.41
N LEU A 293 48.43 -44.92 7.35
CA LEU A 293 47.43 -46.01 7.38
C LEU A 293 48.01 -47.38 7.03
N LEU A 294 49.31 -47.48 6.76
CA LEU A 294 49.99 -48.75 6.44
C LEU A 294 50.79 -49.22 7.68
N PRO A 295 50.36 -50.24 8.40
CA PRO A 295 51.11 -50.78 9.56
C PRO A 295 52.30 -51.63 9.06
N GLY A 296 53.52 -51.28 9.57
CA GLY A 296 54.67 -52.15 9.63
C GLY A 296 55.68 -52.11 8.50
N TRP A 297 56.61 -51.13 8.52
CA TRP A 297 57.84 -51.14 7.73
C TRP A 297 58.99 -50.58 8.56
N THR A 298 59.56 -51.46 9.36
CA THR A 298 60.87 -51.25 9.97
C THR A 298 61.84 -52.21 9.29
N GLU A 299 62.28 -51.91 8.11
CA GLU A 299 63.54 -52.44 7.53
C GLU A 299 64.09 -51.45 6.53
N SER A 300 65.36 -51.11 6.68
CA SER A 300 66.05 -50.14 5.86
C SER A 300 66.20 -50.65 4.43
N PRO A 301 65.74 -49.96 3.40
CA PRO A 301 65.91 -50.38 2.04
C PRO A 301 67.28 -50.00 1.49
N SER A 302 67.99 -50.95 0.90
CA SER A 302 69.11 -50.72 0.05
C SER A 302 68.72 -49.88 -1.17
N PRO A 303 69.60 -48.98 -1.70
CA PRO A 303 69.25 -48.06 -2.78
C PRO A 303 69.07 -48.79 -4.12
N GLY A 304 67.84 -48.91 -4.62
CA GLY A 304 67.66 -49.33 -5.99
C GLY A 304 66.36 -50.03 -6.42
N THR A 305 65.53 -50.52 -5.48
CA THR A 305 64.32 -51.25 -5.91
C THR A 305 63.07 -50.81 -5.10
N PHE A 306 62.10 -50.24 -5.79
CA PHE A 306 60.78 -49.95 -5.19
C PHE A 306 60.08 -51.28 -4.87
N PRO A 307 59.50 -51.42 -3.66
CA PRO A 307 58.76 -52.64 -3.29
C PRO A 307 57.56 -52.86 -4.19
N PRO A 308 57.27 -54.08 -4.63
CA PRO A 308 56.21 -54.42 -5.58
C PRO A 308 54.79 -54.04 -5.10
N SER A 309 54.60 -53.97 -3.80
CA SER A 309 53.31 -53.50 -3.20
C SER A 309 53.06 -51.99 -3.38
N LEU A 310 54.11 -51.18 -3.44
CA LEU A 310 53.99 -49.75 -3.69
C LEU A 310 53.67 -49.49 -5.17
N LEU A 311 54.27 -50.28 -6.07
CA LEU A 311 53.94 -50.24 -7.50
C LEU A 311 52.52 -50.73 -7.80
N ALA A 312 52.03 -51.74 -7.09
CA ALA A 312 50.65 -52.20 -7.21
C ALA A 312 49.65 -51.18 -6.66
N GLY A 313 49.97 -50.56 -5.48
CA GLY A 313 49.13 -49.49 -4.89
C GLY A 313 49.02 -48.25 -5.80
N THR A 314 50.14 -47.79 -6.38
CA THR A 314 50.13 -46.64 -7.31
C THR A 314 49.45 -46.98 -8.64
N ALA A 315 49.55 -48.20 -9.13
CA ALA A 315 48.89 -48.67 -10.33
C ALA A 315 47.36 -48.67 -10.25
N ILE A 316 46.79 -48.79 -9.04
CA ILE A 316 45.36 -48.73 -8.78
C ILE A 316 44.94 -47.30 -8.36
N ALA A 317 45.70 -46.65 -7.52
CA ALA A 317 45.34 -45.34 -6.98
C ALA A 317 45.36 -44.22 -8.02
N VAL A 318 46.33 -44.24 -8.93
CA VAL A 318 46.45 -43.21 -9.97
C VAL A 318 45.26 -43.23 -10.96
N PRO A 319 44.83 -44.38 -11.52
CA PRO A 319 43.62 -44.42 -12.34
C PRO A 319 42.35 -43.98 -11.60
N LEU A 320 42.18 -44.38 -10.33
CA LEU A 320 41.04 -43.97 -9.53
C LEU A 320 41.03 -42.47 -9.29
N ILE A 321 42.18 -41.86 -8.98
CA ILE A 321 42.28 -40.41 -8.82
C ILE A 321 41.99 -39.70 -10.14
N VAL A 322 42.51 -40.21 -11.26
CA VAL A 322 42.25 -39.65 -12.61
C VAL A 322 40.77 -39.74 -12.93
N VAL A 323 40.12 -40.89 -12.70
CA VAL A 323 38.68 -41.05 -12.91
C VAL A 323 37.89 -40.10 -11.99
N ALA A 324 38.23 -39.97 -10.73
CA ALA A 324 37.58 -39.06 -9.82
C ALA A 324 37.72 -37.58 -10.25
N VAL A 325 38.94 -37.16 -10.64
CA VAL A 325 39.19 -35.80 -11.14
C VAL A 325 38.46 -35.53 -12.45
N VAL A 326 38.52 -36.47 -13.40
CA VAL A 326 37.79 -36.35 -14.68
C VAL A 326 36.27 -36.30 -14.45
N SER A 327 35.74 -37.13 -13.55
CA SER A 327 34.31 -37.12 -13.17
C SER A 327 33.92 -35.77 -12.55
N VAL A 328 34.69 -35.25 -11.60
CA VAL A 328 34.42 -33.94 -10.98
C VAL A 328 34.50 -32.81 -12.03
N LEU A 329 35.47 -32.84 -12.92
CA LEU A 329 35.58 -31.85 -14.00
C LEU A 329 34.42 -31.97 -14.99
N TYR A 330 34.03 -33.18 -15.35
CA TYR A 330 32.89 -33.43 -16.24
C TYR A 330 31.58 -32.94 -15.64
N PHE A 331 31.31 -33.27 -14.37
CA PHE A 331 30.11 -32.79 -13.66
C PHE A 331 30.12 -31.27 -13.49
N ARG A 332 31.26 -30.67 -13.15
CA ARG A 332 31.37 -29.21 -13.07
C ARG A 332 31.14 -28.52 -14.42
N ARG A 333 31.72 -29.04 -15.52
CA ARG A 333 31.48 -28.50 -16.85
C ARG A 333 30.01 -28.65 -17.26
N GLY A 334 29.42 -29.82 -17.02
CA GLY A 334 27.98 -30.04 -17.31
C GLY A 334 27.06 -29.06 -16.58
N ARG A 335 27.34 -28.78 -15.31
CA ARG A 335 26.58 -27.80 -14.53
C ARG A 335 26.71 -26.38 -15.08
N VAL A 336 27.92 -25.97 -15.46
CA VAL A 336 28.15 -24.64 -16.03
C VAL A 336 27.44 -24.50 -17.37
N GLN A 337 27.50 -25.52 -18.23
CA GLN A 337 26.81 -25.50 -19.53
C GLN A 337 25.30 -25.41 -19.38
N GLN A 338 24.71 -26.17 -18.46
CA GLN A 338 23.26 -26.09 -18.18
C GLN A 338 22.85 -24.73 -17.61
N PHE A 339 23.67 -24.17 -16.69
CA PHE A 339 23.45 -22.81 -16.20
C PHE A 339 23.44 -21.79 -17.34
N GLU A 340 24.43 -21.81 -18.22
CA GLU A 340 24.55 -20.88 -19.35
C GLU A 340 23.38 -21.06 -20.34
N GLU A 341 22.98 -22.29 -20.64
CA GLU A 341 21.85 -22.59 -21.52
C GLU A 341 20.54 -22.03 -21.00
N PHE A 342 20.20 -22.28 -19.71
CA PHE A 342 18.99 -21.77 -19.10
C PHE A 342 19.02 -20.24 -18.94
N LEU A 343 20.19 -19.66 -18.66
CA LEU A 343 20.34 -18.21 -18.59
C LEU A 343 20.10 -17.55 -19.95
N LEU A 344 20.58 -18.16 -21.05
CA LEU A 344 20.32 -17.69 -22.40
C LEU A 344 18.82 -17.77 -22.77
N GLN A 345 18.12 -18.83 -22.34
CA GLN A 345 16.67 -18.94 -22.54
C GLN A 345 15.92 -17.87 -21.76
N ALA A 346 16.34 -17.59 -20.52
CA ALA A 346 15.77 -16.49 -19.73
C ALA A 346 15.98 -15.13 -20.42
N GLN A 347 17.18 -14.86 -20.92
CA GLN A 347 17.48 -13.62 -21.65
C GLN A 347 16.65 -13.51 -22.94
N ALA A 348 16.47 -14.59 -23.67
CA ALA A 348 15.65 -14.62 -24.88
C ALA A 348 14.17 -14.32 -24.55
N ALA A 349 13.65 -14.88 -23.46
CA ALA A 349 12.29 -14.60 -22.99
C ALA A 349 12.13 -13.13 -22.59
N VAL A 350 13.11 -12.53 -21.89
CA VAL A 350 13.09 -11.10 -21.55
C VAL A 350 13.06 -10.22 -22.81
N VAL A 351 13.88 -10.54 -23.82
CA VAL A 351 13.87 -9.81 -25.11
C VAL A 351 12.51 -9.97 -25.80
N SER A 352 11.92 -11.18 -25.79
CA SER A 352 10.56 -11.40 -26.32
C SER A 352 9.53 -10.54 -25.60
N ALA A 353 9.57 -10.51 -24.27
CA ALA A 353 8.66 -9.70 -23.46
C ALA A 353 8.76 -8.21 -23.77
N GLN A 354 9.98 -7.69 -23.92
CA GLN A 354 10.22 -6.26 -24.23
C GLN A 354 9.73 -5.84 -25.62
N LEU A 355 9.57 -6.79 -26.54
CA LEU A 355 9.08 -6.53 -27.90
C LEU A 355 7.54 -6.58 -28.01
N LYS A 356 6.84 -6.98 -26.95
CA LYS A 356 5.37 -7.04 -26.94
C LYS A 356 4.75 -5.66 -26.87
N PRO A 357 3.63 -5.43 -27.58
CA PRO A 357 2.99 -4.11 -27.62
C PRO A 357 2.24 -3.73 -26.34
N SER A 358 1.85 -4.70 -25.52
CA SER A 358 1.14 -4.46 -24.26
C SER A 358 1.78 -5.21 -23.11
N ALA A 359 1.66 -4.65 -21.92
CA ALA A 359 2.15 -5.22 -20.67
C ALA A 359 1.52 -6.59 -20.37
N GLU A 360 0.23 -6.75 -20.66
CA GLU A 360 -0.51 -7.98 -20.44
C GLU A 360 -0.05 -9.11 -21.37
N GLU A 361 0.23 -8.83 -22.65
CA GLU A 361 0.82 -9.79 -23.58
C GLU A 361 2.27 -10.16 -23.19
N ALA A 362 3.02 -9.21 -22.62
CA ALA A 362 4.38 -9.42 -22.16
C ALA A 362 4.45 -10.29 -20.89
N ARG A 363 3.39 -10.30 -20.05
CA ARG A 363 3.36 -11.01 -18.77
C ARG A 363 3.77 -12.49 -18.89
N ALA A 364 3.22 -13.20 -19.88
CA ALA A 364 3.54 -14.61 -20.09
C ALA A 364 5.03 -14.83 -20.36
N ASP A 365 5.65 -13.98 -21.18
CA ASP A 365 7.07 -14.07 -21.51
C ASP A 365 7.96 -13.72 -20.30
N TRP A 366 7.56 -12.76 -19.45
CA TRP A 366 8.22 -12.46 -18.17
C TRP A 366 8.15 -13.64 -17.19
N GLN A 367 7.01 -14.34 -17.12
CA GLN A 367 6.88 -15.55 -16.31
C GLN A 367 7.75 -16.68 -16.83
N VAL A 368 7.86 -16.84 -18.15
CA VAL A 368 8.79 -17.80 -18.79
C VAL A 368 10.24 -17.44 -18.46
N ALA A 369 10.60 -16.15 -18.50
CA ALA A 369 11.93 -15.68 -18.09
C ALA A 369 12.24 -16.04 -16.64
N ARG A 370 11.29 -15.81 -15.71
CA ARG A 370 11.41 -16.21 -14.30
C ARG A 370 11.64 -17.70 -14.15
N HIS A 371 10.85 -18.52 -14.85
CA HIS A 371 11.00 -19.97 -14.81
C HIS A 371 12.40 -20.43 -15.24
N TRP A 372 12.92 -19.90 -16.36
CA TRP A 372 14.27 -20.25 -16.82
C TRP A 372 15.37 -19.76 -15.88
N LEU A 373 15.20 -18.62 -15.23
CA LEU A 373 16.10 -18.15 -14.18
C LEU A 373 16.12 -19.09 -12.97
N GLU A 374 14.97 -19.59 -12.54
CA GLU A 374 14.87 -20.58 -11.46
C GLU A 374 15.60 -21.88 -11.82
N GLN A 375 15.44 -22.35 -13.07
CA GLN A 375 16.19 -23.50 -13.57
C GLN A 375 17.69 -23.24 -13.62
N ALA A 376 18.12 -22.08 -14.09
CA ALA A 376 19.53 -21.71 -14.14
C ALA A 376 20.14 -21.68 -12.72
N GLU A 377 19.49 -21.04 -11.78
CA GLU A 377 19.99 -20.87 -10.40
C GLU A 377 20.06 -22.16 -9.59
N ALA A 378 19.34 -23.21 -9.99
CA ALA A 378 19.53 -24.57 -9.45
C ALA A 378 20.93 -25.12 -9.73
N TYR A 379 21.59 -24.65 -10.77
CA TYR A 379 22.96 -25.06 -11.14
C TYR A 379 24.04 -24.09 -10.66
N GLY A 380 23.70 -22.82 -10.39
CA GLY A 380 24.62 -21.80 -9.89
C GLY A 380 24.02 -20.40 -9.95
N ARG A 381 24.69 -19.43 -9.34
CA ARG A 381 24.30 -18.01 -9.37
C ARG A 381 25.47 -17.18 -9.89
N SER A 382 25.18 -16.22 -10.75
CA SER A 382 26.13 -15.22 -11.25
C SER A 382 25.61 -13.81 -10.99
N ALA A 383 26.46 -12.80 -11.11
CA ALA A 383 26.02 -11.41 -11.04
C ALA A 383 24.98 -11.09 -12.12
N ASP A 384 25.17 -11.65 -13.33
CA ASP A 384 24.26 -11.45 -14.45
C ASP A 384 22.89 -12.11 -14.21
N SER A 385 22.86 -13.34 -13.64
CA SER A 385 21.59 -14.00 -13.32
C SER A 385 20.83 -13.26 -12.22
N GLN A 386 21.53 -12.70 -11.23
CA GLN A 386 20.93 -11.92 -10.16
C GLN A 386 20.37 -10.58 -10.67
N ALA A 387 21.12 -9.88 -11.53
CA ALA A 387 20.65 -8.64 -12.15
C ALA A 387 19.41 -8.88 -13.03
N LEU A 388 19.42 -9.96 -13.83
CA LEU A 388 18.29 -10.33 -14.67
C LEU A 388 17.07 -10.75 -13.83
N ARG A 389 17.30 -11.47 -12.71
CA ARG A 389 16.22 -11.81 -11.77
C ARG A 389 15.57 -10.56 -11.18
N THR A 390 16.38 -9.63 -10.69
CA THR A 390 15.86 -8.36 -10.14
C THR A 390 15.02 -7.62 -11.17
N GLN A 391 15.49 -7.55 -12.42
CA GLN A 391 14.73 -6.93 -13.51
C GLN A 391 13.40 -7.65 -13.77
N VAL A 392 13.41 -8.98 -13.88
CA VAL A 392 12.20 -9.78 -14.14
C VAL A 392 11.20 -9.66 -12.99
N GLU A 393 11.68 -9.75 -11.76
CA GLU A 393 10.82 -9.61 -10.56
C GLU A 393 10.23 -8.22 -10.45
N THR A 394 11.02 -7.15 -10.66
CA THR A 394 10.51 -5.77 -10.63
C THR A 394 9.38 -5.57 -11.63
N VAL A 395 9.55 -6.02 -12.87
CA VAL A 395 8.51 -5.86 -13.90
C VAL A 395 7.28 -6.70 -13.61
N LEU A 396 7.45 -7.95 -13.13
CA LEU A 396 6.32 -8.79 -12.73
C LEU A 396 5.58 -8.20 -11.52
N ASP A 397 6.31 -7.68 -10.53
CA ASP A 397 5.71 -7.03 -9.36
C ASP A 397 4.90 -5.79 -9.77
N GLU A 398 5.40 -4.96 -10.71
CA GLU A 398 4.64 -3.83 -11.27
C GLU A 398 3.37 -4.29 -12.01
N LEU A 399 3.47 -5.34 -12.85
CA LEU A 399 2.34 -5.89 -13.61
C LEU A 399 1.30 -6.57 -12.71
N ASP A 400 1.74 -7.14 -11.62
CA ASP A 400 0.93 -7.90 -10.68
C ASP A 400 0.50 -7.07 -9.46
N HIS A 401 0.81 -5.77 -9.44
CA HIS A 401 0.57 -4.88 -8.29
C HIS A 401 1.07 -5.48 -6.97
N VAL A 402 2.26 -6.10 -6.99
CA VAL A 402 2.90 -6.68 -5.82
C VAL A 402 3.82 -5.65 -5.18
N GLN A 403 3.51 -5.28 -3.95
CA GLN A 403 4.35 -4.40 -3.13
C GLN A 403 5.20 -5.28 -2.20
N ARG A 404 6.51 -5.30 -2.43
CA ARG A 404 7.46 -5.95 -1.51
C ARG A 404 7.78 -4.98 -0.39
N VAL A 405 7.34 -5.30 0.81
CA VAL A 405 7.38 -4.39 1.95
C VAL A 405 8.11 -5.02 3.14
N GLU A 406 8.85 -4.19 3.87
CA GLU A 406 9.47 -4.61 5.13
C GLU A 406 8.47 -4.37 6.26
N PHE A 407 8.00 -5.47 6.87
CA PHE A 407 7.17 -5.41 8.06
C PHE A 407 8.05 -5.17 9.28
N LEU A 408 7.77 -4.10 10.01
CA LEU A 408 8.51 -3.72 11.21
C LEU A 408 7.78 -4.22 12.46
N PRO A 409 8.50 -4.54 13.55
CA PRO A 409 7.84 -4.83 14.82
C PRO A 409 6.97 -3.66 15.29
N ALA A 410 5.68 -3.90 15.50
CA ALA A 410 4.73 -2.88 15.95
C ALA A 410 4.98 -2.46 17.41
N VAL A 411 5.38 -3.44 18.26
CA VAL A 411 5.64 -3.23 19.67
C VAL A 411 7.14 -3.23 19.92
N SER A 412 7.66 -2.15 20.49
CA SER A 412 9.08 -2.02 20.85
C SER A 412 9.48 -3.05 21.89
N GLY A 413 10.39 -3.99 21.53
CA GLY A 413 10.84 -5.06 22.40
C GLY A 413 9.99 -6.33 22.38
N GLY A 414 8.97 -6.40 21.50
CA GLY A 414 8.06 -7.54 21.36
C GLY A 414 7.14 -7.75 22.56
N VAL A 415 6.30 -8.78 22.47
CA VAL A 415 5.36 -9.16 23.56
C VAL A 415 5.94 -10.13 24.58
N GLY A 416 7.18 -10.54 24.36
CA GLY A 416 7.94 -11.39 25.25
C GLY A 416 8.15 -12.82 24.71
N PRO A 417 9.31 -13.43 25.03
CA PRO A 417 9.72 -14.70 24.45
C PRO A 417 8.75 -15.84 24.83
N GLY A 418 8.32 -16.62 23.84
CA GLY A 418 7.41 -17.75 24.00
C GLY A 418 5.93 -17.36 24.14
N ALA A 419 5.55 -16.14 23.76
CA ALA A 419 4.17 -15.79 23.45
C ALA A 419 3.75 -16.50 22.16
N ARG A 420 2.47 -16.74 21.99
CA ARG A 420 1.88 -17.20 20.74
C ARG A 420 0.66 -16.32 20.44
N LEU A 421 0.82 -15.44 19.49
CA LEU A 421 -0.20 -14.47 19.12
C LEU A 421 -1.19 -15.14 18.16
N SER A 422 -2.49 -15.01 18.43
CA SER A 422 -3.54 -15.71 17.68
C SER A 422 -4.71 -14.84 17.26
N ALA A 423 -4.93 -13.69 17.92
CA ALA A 423 -5.93 -12.71 17.50
C ALA A 423 -5.46 -11.29 17.83
N THR A 424 -5.81 -10.34 16.98
CA THR A 424 -5.38 -8.93 17.09
C THR A 424 -6.51 -7.99 16.72
N ALA A 425 -6.74 -6.97 17.52
CA ALA A 425 -7.65 -5.89 17.19
C ALA A 425 -6.91 -4.53 17.26
N ALA A 426 -7.07 -3.69 16.24
CA ALA A 426 -6.28 -2.47 16.08
C ALA A 426 -7.15 -1.24 15.89
N THR A 427 -6.90 -0.19 16.70
CA THR A 427 -7.36 1.18 16.47
C THR A 427 -6.17 2.06 16.05
N PRO A 428 -6.37 3.33 15.69
CA PRO A 428 -5.25 4.23 15.42
C PRO A 428 -4.30 4.46 16.61
N THR A 429 -4.78 4.22 17.82
CA THR A 429 -4.05 4.52 19.06
C THR A 429 -3.82 3.32 19.94
N ASP A 430 -4.56 2.23 19.77
CA ASP A 430 -4.55 1.08 20.64
C ASP A 430 -4.48 -0.24 19.87
N LEU A 431 -3.71 -1.17 20.41
CA LEU A 431 -3.63 -2.55 19.92
C LEU A 431 -4.03 -3.50 21.05
N TYR A 432 -4.86 -4.45 20.73
CA TYR A 432 -5.20 -5.57 21.62
C TYR A 432 -4.73 -6.86 20.95
N VAL A 433 -4.03 -7.71 21.70
CA VAL A 433 -3.41 -8.91 21.14
C VAL A 433 -3.62 -10.08 22.09
N LEU A 434 -4.13 -11.19 21.58
CA LEU A 434 -4.27 -12.43 22.33
C LEU A 434 -2.96 -13.22 22.31
N ASP A 435 -2.41 -13.50 23.50
CA ASP A 435 -1.32 -14.46 23.71
C ASP A 435 -1.96 -15.74 24.26
N ASP A 436 -2.29 -16.68 23.37
CA ASP A 436 -2.98 -17.92 23.69
C ASP A 436 -2.09 -18.93 24.42
N ALA A 437 -0.75 -18.76 24.39
CA ALA A 437 0.16 -19.58 25.18
C ALA A 437 0.10 -19.26 26.67
N ARG A 438 -0.44 -18.09 27.04
CA ARG A 438 -0.54 -17.61 28.43
C ARG A 438 -1.93 -17.23 28.85
N ASP A 439 -2.93 -17.48 28.04
CA ASP A 439 -4.33 -17.13 28.25
C ASP A 439 -4.49 -15.68 28.72
N ARG A 440 -3.94 -14.73 27.94
CA ARG A 440 -4.00 -13.31 28.28
C ARG A 440 -4.22 -12.43 27.06
N ILE A 441 -4.95 -11.33 27.25
CA ILE A 441 -5.08 -10.26 26.29
C ILE A 441 -4.15 -9.13 26.72
N LEU A 442 -3.27 -8.73 25.82
CA LEU A 442 -2.37 -7.60 25.97
C LEU A 442 -2.98 -6.36 25.35
N HIS A 443 -2.77 -5.22 25.98
CA HIS A 443 -3.07 -3.91 25.44
C HIS A 443 -1.76 -3.14 25.22
N ALA A 444 -1.65 -2.43 24.09
CA ALA A 444 -0.56 -1.53 23.84
C ALA A 444 -1.11 -0.22 23.25
N TRP A 445 -0.59 0.92 23.73
CA TRP A 445 -1.00 2.24 23.22
C TRP A 445 0.08 2.89 22.38
N PHE A 446 -0.33 3.74 21.43
CA PHE A 446 0.58 4.46 20.56
C PHE A 446 1.21 5.68 21.26
N THR A 447 2.54 5.69 21.38
CA THR A 447 3.31 6.74 22.05
C THR A 447 3.81 7.86 21.11
N GLY A 448 3.46 7.79 19.81
CA GLY A 448 4.00 8.68 18.76
C GLY A 448 5.33 8.21 18.17
N ARG A 449 5.91 7.13 18.67
CA ARG A 449 7.13 6.46 18.16
C ARG A 449 6.98 4.96 17.93
N GLY A 450 5.80 4.40 18.23
CA GLY A 450 5.48 2.99 18.22
C GLY A 450 4.55 2.67 19.37
N PHE A 451 4.14 1.41 19.46
CA PHE A 451 3.27 0.93 20.51
C PHE A 451 4.09 0.45 21.73
N GLU A 452 3.62 0.79 22.92
CA GLU A 452 4.16 0.33 24.21
C GLU A 452 3.10 -0.46 24.96
N ILE A 453 3.50 -1.62 25.55
CA ILE A 453 2.60 -2.49 26.27
C ILE A 453 2.14 -1.82 27.57
N ASP A 454 0.84 -1.81 27.79
CA ASP A 454 0.20 -1.43 29.04
C ASP A 454 0.37 -2.55 30.07
N ARG A 455 1.23 -2.33 31.03
CA ARG A 455 1.51 -3.31 32.09
C ARG A 455 0.42 -3.36 33.17
N ASP A 456 -0.40 -2.34 33.21
CA ASP A 456 -1.48 -2.23 34.19
C ASP A 456 -2.80 -2.80 33.63
N PHE A 457 -2.82 -3.16 32.32
CA PHE A 457 -3.95 -3.81 31.70
C PHE A 457 -3.96 -5.31 32.04
N GLY A 458 -4.96 -5.73 32.79
CA GLY A 458 -5.20 -7.13 33.13
C GLY A 458 -6.64 -7.50 32.82
N CYS A 459 -6.89 -8.16 31.71
CA CYS A 459 -8.22 -8.54 31.27
C CYS A 459 -8.61 -9.91 31.81
N LEU A 460 -8.06 -10.99 31.26
CA LEU A 460 -8.44 -12.35 31.64
C LEU A 460 -7.98 -12.68 33.08
N GLU A 461 -6.81 -12.18 33.47
CA GLU A 461 -6.26 -12.36 34.80
C GLU A 461 -7.16 -11.76 35.91
N ALA A 462 -7.81 -10.65 35.62
CA ALA A 462 -8.68 -9.97 36.59
C ALA A 462 -9.99 -10.71 36.83
N LEU A 463 -10.40 -11.60 35.94
CA LEU A 463 -11.56 -12.49 36.14
C LEU A 463 -11.28 -13.61 37.14
N GLY A 464 -9.97 -13.85 37.48
CA GLY A 464 -9.54 -14.70 38.58
C GLY A 464 -9.99 -16.15 38.50
N GLY A 465 -10.20 -16.73 37.29
CA GLY A 465 -10.69 -18.09 37.11
C GLY A 465 -12.14 -18.28 37.51
N THR A 466 -12.94 -17.22 37.63
CA THR A 466 -14.38 -17.28 37.91
C THR A 466 -15.21 -17.64 36.65
N VAL A 467 -14.59 -17.51 35.49
CA VAL A 467 -15.14 -17.81 34.17
C VAL A 467 -14.32 -18.95 33.60
N ASP A 468 -14.95 -20.03 33.18
CA ASP A 468 -14.33 -21.12 32.43
C ASP A 468 -14.33 -20.69 30.97
N LEU A 469 -13.14 -20.54 30.36
CA LEU A 469 -12.96 -20.08 29.02
C LEU A 469 -12.46 -21.23 28.15
N ASP A 470 -13.15 -21.51 27.08
CA ASP A 470 -12.65 -22.29 25.98
C ASP A 470 -11.67 -21.47 25.10
N PRO A 471 -11.00 -22.07 24.13
CA PRO A 471 -10.13 -21.30 23.24
C PRO A 471 -10.83 -20.10 22.65
N ILE A 472 -10.24 -18.90 22.81
CA ILE A 472 -10.77 -17.68 22.24
C ILE A 472 -10.63 -17.76 20.71
N VAL A 473 -11.72 -17.47 20.02
CA VAL A 473 -11.82 -17.47 18.56
C VAL A 473 -11.26 -16.18 18.00
N ASP A 474 -11.67 -15.02 18.56
CA ASP A 474 -11.29 -13.73 18.04
C ASP A 474 -11.42 -12.58 19.05
N LEU A 475 -10.82 -11.44 18.72
CA LEU A 475 -10.89 -10.16 19.44
C LEU A 475 -11.57 -9.11 18.56
N LEU A 476 -12.69 -8.57 19.01
CA LEU A 476 -13.44 -7.57 18.27
C LEU A 476 -13.43 -6.22 18.98
N LEU A 477 -13.20 -5.14 18.23
CA LEU A 477 -13.26 -3.78 18.77
C LEU A 477 -14.69 -3.37 19.10
N GLN A 478 -14.93 -2.87 20.29
CA GLN A 478 -16.18 -2.21 20.65
C GLN A 478 -15.99 -0.69 20.61
N PRO A 479 -16.74 0.03 19.77
CA PRO A 479 -16.73 1.49 19.77
C PRO A 479 -17.38 2.05 21.04
N GLU A 480 -17.08 3.29 21.41
CA GLU A 480 -17.77 3.97 22.51
C GLU A 480 -19.25 4.27 22.19
N PRO A 481 -20.17 4.09 23.12
CA PRO A 481 -19.97 3.49 24.44
C PRO A 481 -20.06 1.96 24.37
N GLY A 482 -18.95 1.26 24.56
CA GLY A 482 -18.92 -0.21 24.66
C GLY A 482 -19.60 -0.71 25.94
N ALA A 483 -19.62 -2.01 26.17
CA ALA A 483 -20.24 -2.65 27.34
C ALA A 483 -19.72 -2.11 28.68
N LEU A 484 -18.49 -1.60 28.74
CA LEU A 484 -17.88 -1.02 29.93
C LEU A 484 -17.97 0.51 29.97
N GLY A 485 -18.74 1.15 29.07
CA GLY A 485 -18.84 2.59 28.91
C GLY A 485 -17.53 3.25 28.49
N ALA A 486 -16.68 2.53 27.73
CA ALA A 486 -15.44 2.98 27.17
C ALA A 486 -15.15 2.19 25.89
N GLU A 487 -14.31 2.73 25.02
CA GLU A 487 -13.73 1.98 23.90
C GLU A 487 -12.91 0.81 24.44
N GLY A 488 -13.05 -0.36 23.85
CA GLY A 488 -12.40 -1.55 24.31
C GLY A 488 -12.54 -2.71 23.34
N VAL A 489 -12.28 -3.92 23.83
CA VAL A 489 -12.33 -5.15 23.06
C VAL A 489 -13.27 -6.14 23.71
N VAL A 490 -13.94 -6.95 22.90
CA VAL A 490 -14.65 -8.15 23.32
C VAL A 490 -13.95 -9.37 22.76
N ALA A 491 -13.58 -10.30 23.61
CA ALA A 491 -13.09 -11.62 23.24
C ALA A 491 -14.27 -12.59 23.20
N VAL A 492 -14.29 -13.48 22.21
CA VAL A 492 -15.33 -14.49 22.03
C VAL A 492 -14.67 -15.86 21.99
N ASP A 493 -15.11 -16.82 22.81
CA ASP A 493 -14.61 -18.18 22.78
C ASP A 493 -15.47 -19.14 21.91
N GLU A 494 -15.01 -20.37 21.76
CA GLU A 494 -15.66 -21.38 20.91
C GLU A 494 -17.08 -21.77 21.37
N ASP A 495 -17.42 -21.58 22.65
CA ASP A 495 -18.70 -21.88 23.25
C ASP A 495 -19.60 -20.64 23.48
N GLY A 496 -19.16 -19.46 22.99
CA GLY A 496 -19.90 -18.23 23.02
C GLY A 496 -19.83 -17.47 24.36
N THR A 497 -18.80 -17.73 25.17
CA THR A 497 -18.46 -16.87 26.30
C THR A 497 -17.84 -15.60 25.77
N LEU A 498 -18.29 -14.46 26.33
CA LEU A 498 -17.82 -13.15 25.99
C LEU A 498 -17.02 -12.56 27.15
N VAL A 499 -15.86 -11.97 26.85
CA VAL A 499 -15.11 -11.19 27.84
C VAL A 499 -14.90 -9.78 27.32
N TYR A 500 -15.40 -8.81 28.02
CA TYR A 500 -15.30 -7.40 27.71
C TYR A 500 -14.16 -6.76 28.48
N CYS A 501 -13.25 -6.12 27.78
CA CYS A 501 -12.07 -5.47 28.34
C CYS A 501 -11.91 -4.06 27.79
N ALA A 502 -11.56 -3.12 28.68
CA ALA A 502 -11.19 -1.77 28.30
C ALA A 502 -10.11 -1.22 29.23
N PRO A 503 -9.19 -0.37 28.76
CA PRO A 503 -8.15 0.22 29.60
C PRO A 503 -8.71 0.94 30.82
N GLY A 504 -8.17 0.64 31.99
CA GLY A 504 -8.59 1.25 33.26
C GLY A 504 -9.99 0.86 33.75
N LYS A 505 -10.64 -0.13 33.14
CA LYS A 505 -11.93 -0.67 33.57
C LYS A 505 -11.78 -2.08 34.13
N THR A 506 -12.72 -2.45 35.01
CA THR A 506 -12.84 -3.83 35.47
C THR A 506 -13.47 -4.66 34.35
N PRO A 507 -12.86 -5.77 33.91
CA PRO A 507 -13.45 -6.62 32.90
C PRO A 507 -14.77 -7.24 33.32
N ALA A 508 -15.62 -7.50 32.38
CA ALA A 508 -16.89 -8.17 32.58
C ALA A 508 -17.01 -9.38 31.66
N SER A 509 -17.74 -10.38 32.07
CA SER A 509 -18.04 -11.55 31.24
C SER A 509 -19.53 -11.64 30.95
N GLY A 510 -19.86 -12.22 29.83
CA GLY A 510 -21.21 -12.53 29.37
C GLY A 510 -21.26 -13.89 28.70
N GLN A 511 -22.45 -14.34 28.32
CA GLN A 511 -22.65 -15.56 27.57
C GLN A 511 -23.64 -15.28 26.47
N LEU A 512 -23.28 -15.64 25.23
CA LEU A 512 -24.24 -15.67 24.13
C LEU A 512 -25.31 -16.70 24.42
N ASN A 513 -26.58 -16.33 24.22
CA ASN A 513 -27.65 -17.30 24.29
C ASN A 513 -27.49 -18.32 23.16
N PRO A 514 -27.34 -19.63 23.44
CA PRO A 514 -27.19 -20.61 22.38
C PRO A 514 -28.44 -20.63 21.51
N PRO A 515 -28.31 -20.89 20.20
CA PRO A 515 -29.47 -21.11 19.35
C PRO A 515 -30.26 -22.36 19.84
N GLY A 516 -31.54 -22.43 19.51
CA GLY A 516 -32.42 -23.51 20.04
C GLY A 516 -31.96 -24.94 19.75
N THR A 517 -31.02 -25.11 18.81
CA THR A 517 -30.36 -26.38 18.48
C THR A 517 -29.02 -26.60 19.19
N GLY A 518 -28.55 -25.61 19.98
CA GLY A 518 -27.20 -25.55 20.53
C GLY A 518 -26.14 -25.12 19.50
N TRP A 519 -24.93 -24.90 19.98
CA TRP A 519 -23.78 -24.63 19.12
C TRP A 519 -23.26 -25.89 18.44
N GLY A 520 -22.84 -25.77 17.17
CA GLY A 520 -21.98 -26.78 16.54
C GLY A 520 -20.52 -26.56 16.91
N ARG A 521 -20.00 -25.36 16.68
CA ARG A 521 -18.74 -24.74 17.08
C ARG A 521 -18.66 -23.36 16.45
N ILE A 522 -18.34 -22.37 17.23
CA ILE A 522 -18.03 -21.03 16.70
C ILE A 522 -16.67 -21.10 16.01
N GLN A 523 -16.62 -20.71 14.73
CA GLN A 523 -15.40 -20.76 13.92
C GLN A 523 -14.79 -19.36 13.72
N ALA A 524 -15.64 -18.35 13.52
CA ALA A 524 -15.24 -16.97 13.32
C ALA A 524 -16.38 -16.03 13.76
N VAL A 525 -16.03 -14.82 14.10
CA VAL A 525 -16.97 -13.77 14.50
C VAL A 525 -16.61 -12.44 13.87
N ASP A 526 -17.59 -11.58 13.59
CA ASP A 526 -17.36 -10.21 13.16
C ASP A 526 -18.42 -9.28 13.73
N LEU A 527 -18.07 -8.00 13.87
CA LEU A 527 -18.93 -6.97 14.48
C LEU A 527 -19.22 -5.87 13.46
N GLN A 528 -20.50 -5.75 13.10
CA GLN A 528 -20.94 -4.66 12.23
C GLN A 528 -22.02 -3.81 12.92
N GLY A 529 -21.68 -2.57 13.22
CA GLY A 529 -22.55 -1.68 14.01
C GLY A 529 -22.83 -2.29 15.38
N ASP A 530 -24.12 -2.45 15.71
CA ASP A 530 -24.58 -3.03 16.98
C ASP A 530 -24.86 -4.54 16.87
N ASN A 531 -24.39 -5.22 15.81
CA ASN A 531 -24.66 -6.64 15.61
C ASN A 531 -23.37 -7.46 15.59
N LEU A 532 -23.35 -8.51 16.40
CA LEU A 532 -22.32 -9.56 16.36
C LEU A 532 -22.79 -10.68 15.43
N TYR A 533 -21.97 -11.04 14.47
CA TYR A 533 -22.20 -12.13 13.55
C TYR A 533 -21.31 -13.32 13.95
N VAL A 534 -21.88 -14.50 14.02
CA VAL A 534 -21.22 -15.72 14.51
C VAL A 534 -21.33 -16.79 13.45
N LEU A 535 -20.20 -17.24 12.93
CA LEU A 535 -20.10 -18.34 11.96
C LEU A 535 -20.02 -19.67 12.69
N ASP A 536 -20.99 -20.54 12.44
CA ASP A 536 -21.03 -21.93 12.95
C ASP A 536 -21.13 -22.90 11.76
N PRO A 537 -20.00 -23.36 11.20
CA PRO A 537 -20.01 -24.27 10.06
C PRO A 537 -20.63 -25.62 10.33
N LYS A 538 -20.54 -26.14 11.58
CA LYS A 538 -21.13 -27.42 11.95
C LYS A 538 -22.65 -27.37 12.06
N ALA A 539 -23.20 -26.26 12.52
CA ALA A 539 -24.64 -26.00 12.49
C ALA A 539 -25.12 -25.52 11.12
N ASN A 540 -24.20 -25.30 10.18
CA ASN A 540 -24.44 -24.71 8.86
C ASN A 540 -25.18 -23.38 8.94
N ALA A 541 -24.75 -22.49 9.83
CA ALA A 541 -25.44 -21.24 10.15
C ALA A 541 -24.48 -20.07 10.36
N VAL A 542 -24.99 -18.87 10.09
CA VAL A 542 -24.47 -17.61 10.62
C VAL A 542 -25.55 -17.02 11.52
N TRP A 543 -25.19 -16.74 12.76
CA TRP A 543 -26.10 -16.20 13.78
C TRP A 543 -25.85 -14.72 13.98
N ILE A 544 -26.91 -13.95 14.19
CA ILE A 544 -26.85 -12.51 14.46
C ILE A 544 -27.34 -12.26 15.88
N TYR A 545 -26.51 -11.59 16.69
CA TYR A 545 -26.86 -11.11 18.02
C TYR A 545 -26.89 -9.59 18.00
N ALA A 546 -28.04 -8.99 18.27
CA ALA A 546 -28.14 -7.56 18.43
C ALA A 546 -27.62 -7.13 19.82
N SER A 547 -26.86 -6.07 19.84
CA SER A 547 -26.36 -5.45 21.07
C SER A 547 -27.46 -4.65 21.77
N VAL A 548 -27.46 -4.71 23.10
CA VAL A 548 -28.18 -3.78 23.95
C VAL A 548 -27.17 -3.23 24.97
N ASP A 549 -26.91 -1.93 24.90
CA ASP A 549 -25.89 -1.26 25.72
C ASP A 549 -24.49 -1.91 25.63
N GLY A 550 -24.10 -2.34 24.41
CA GLY A 550 -22.83 -3.01 24.15
C GLY A 550 -22.78 -4.51 24.53
N LEU A 551 -23.85 -5.07 25.07
CA LEU A 551 -23.96 -6.47 25.51
C LEU A 551 -24.75 -7.30 24.49
N PHE A 552 -24.30 -8.51 24.19
CA PHE A 552 -24.94 -9.43 23.22
C PHE A 552 -25.73 -10.55 23.92
N ALA A 553 -26.59 -10.19 24.88
CA ALA A 553 -27.37 -11.13 25.66
C ALA A 553 -28.72 -11.52 25.02
N GLY A 554 -29.01 -11.05 23.82
CA GLY A 554 -30.27 -11.29 23.10
C GLY A 554 -30.38 -12.73 22.56
N ILE A 555 -31.57 -13.08 22.05
CA ILE A 555 -31.81 -14.34 21.34
C ILE A 555 -31.26 -14.16 19.91
N PRO A 556 -30.46 -15.12 19.38
CA PRO A 556 -29.92 -15.02 18.05
C PRO A 556 -30.97 -15.12 16.95
N VAL A 557 -30.73 -14.42 15.88
CA VAL A 557 -31.48 -14.53 14.62
C VAL A 557 -30.59 -15.17 13.58
N ILE A 558 -31.13 -16.17 12.85
CA ILE A 558 -30.38 -16.79 11.78
C ILE A 558 -30.27 -15.84 10.57
N TYR A 559 -29.09 -15.72 9.99
CA TYR A 559 -28.87 -14.89 8.80
C TYR A 559 -29.59 -15.48 7.58
N PHE A 560 -29.43 -16.78 7.33
CA PHE A 560 -29.99 -17.51 6.20
C PHE A 560 -31.38 -18.14 6.56
N ALA A 561 -32.43 -17.33 6.57
CA ALA A 561 -33.77 -17.80 6.93
C ALA A 561 -34.39 -18.74 5.87
N GLU A 562 -34.07 -18.56 4.59
CA GLU A 562 -34.56 -19.36 3.47
C GLU A 562 -33.36 -19.81 2.60
N GLY A 563 -33.13 -21.11 2.52
CA GLY A 563 -32.06 -21.68 1.68
C GLY A 563 -30.74 -21.85 2.44
N ILE A 564 -30.35 -23.09 2.64
CA ILE A 564 -29.13 -23.41 3.39
C ILE A 564 -27.93 -23.33 2.44
N GLN A 565 -27.05 -22.43 2.68
CA GLN A 565 -25.70 -22.41 2.10
C GLN A 565 -24.89 -23.54 2.75
N SER A 566 -23.98 -24.17 2.01
CA SER A 566 -23.09 -25.16 2.62
C SER A 566 -21.89 -24.46 3.23
N LEU A 567 -21.88 -24.25 4.53
CA LEU A 567 -20.82 -23.61 5.28
C LEU A 567 -19.75 -24.58 5.82
N ASN A 568 -19.81 -25.88 5.46
CA ASN A 568 -18.97 -26.92 6.05
C ASN A 568 -17.45 -26.68 6.00
N ARG A 569 -16.97 -25.87 5.03
CA ARG A 569 -15.56 -25.53 4.83
C ARG A 569 -15.29 -24.04 5.00
N ALA A 570 -16.27 -23.30 5.52
CA ALA A 570 -16.10 -21.91 5.83
C ALA A 570 -15.10 -21.76 6.98
N ILE A 571 -14.14 -20.86 6.82
CA ILE A 571 -13.07 -20.59 7.78
C ILE A 571 -13.23 -19.24 8.44
N ASP A 572 -13.82 -18.27 7.73
CA ASP A 572 -13.93 -16.91 8.22
C ASP A 572 -15.09 -16.17 7.58
N LEU A 573 -15.47 -15.03 8.15
CA LEU A 573 -16.52 -14.14 7.64
C LEU A 573 -16.13 -12.66 7.81
N ALA A 574 -16.59 -11.82 6.90
CA ALA A 574 -16.50 -10.37 7.04
C ALA A 574 -17.85 -9.73 6.72
N VAL A 575 -18.27 -8.76 7.54
CA VAL A 575 -19.59 -8.16 7.42
C VAL A 575 -19.48 -6.67 7.14
N THR A 576 -20.22 -6.20 6.17
CA THR A 576 -20.41 -4.79 5.87
C THR A 576 -21.83 -4.38 6.23
N GLN A 577 -22.17 -3.11 6.01
CA GLN A 577 -23.52 -2.63 6.26
C GLN A 577 -24.59 -3.41 5.47
N ASP A 578 -24.28 -3.85 4.23
CA ASP A 578 -25.23 -4.40 3.30
C ASP A 578 -24.91 -5.87 2.90
N GLU A 579 -23.69 -6.34 3.11
CA GLU A 579 -23.18 -7.61 2.59
C GLU A 579 -22.49 -8.44 3.67
N LEU A 580 -22.65 -9.74 3.59
CA LEU A 580 -21.89 -10.75 4.31
C LEU A 580 -21.00 -11.48 3.31
N PHE A 581 -19.72 -11.56 3.59
CA PHE A 581 -18.74 -12.38 2.88
C PHE A 581 -18.39 -13.59 3.75
N VAL A 582 -18.32 -14.76 3.16
CA VAL A 582 -17.88 -15.99 3.81
C VAL A 582 -16.70 -16.54 3.05
N LEU A 583 -15.57 -16.72 3.72
CA LEU A 583 -14.34 -17.25 3.15
C LEU A 583 -14.23 -18.74 3.43
N TYR A 584 -13.77 -19.49 2.43
CA TYR A 584 -13.59 -20.94 2.52
C TYR A 584 -12.10 -21.34 2.44
N ASP A 585 -11.77 -22.50 2.98
CA ASP A 585 -10.39 -23.02 3.09
C ASP A 585 -9.69 -23.28 1.75
N ASP A 586 -10.41 -23.30 0.64
CA ASP A 586 -9.86 -23.40 -0.72
C ASP A 586 -9.74 -22.06 -1.46
N GLY A 587 -10.03 -20.95 -0.78
CA GLY A 587 -9.88 -19.59 -1.29
C GLY A 587 -11.05 -19.08 -2.12
N HIS A 588 -12.16 -19.80 -2.22
CA HIS A 588 -13.37 -19.18 -2.75
C HIS A 588 -14.13 -18.46 -1.64
N LEU A 589 -15.04 -17.59 -2.02
CA LEU A 589 -15.93 -16.92 -1.10
C LEU A 589 -17.36 -16.81 -1.64
N ASP A 590 -18.30 -16.73 -0.72
CA ASP A 590 -19.69 -16.41 -1.00
C ASP A 590 -19.97 -14.96 -0.58
N ARG A 591 -20.70 -14.22 -1.41
CA ARG A 591 -21.17 -12.87 -1.11
C ARG A 591 -22.67 -12.87 -1.01
N CYS A 592 -23.20 -12.51 0.15
CA CYS A 592 -24.62 -12.57 0.46
C CYS A 592 -25.17 -11.19 0.84
N ARG A 593 -26.35 -10.86 0.34
CA ARG A 593 -27.09 -9.63 0.68
C ARG A 593 -28.40 -9.97 1.34
N ARG A 594 -28.73 -9.23 2.39
CA ARG A 594 -30.00 -9.36 3.11
C ARG A 594 -30.92 -8.22 2.72
N PHE A 595 -32.14 -8.58 2.31
CA PHE A 595 -33.19 -7.64 1.93
C PHE A 595 -34.36 -7.79 2.91
N GLU A 596 -34.91 -6.65 3.32
CA GLU A 596 -36.13 -6.58 4.11
C GLU A 596 -37.28 -6.14 3.21
N GLU A 597 -38.22 -7.02 2.96
CA GLU A 597 -39.38 -6.76 2.12
C GLU A 597 -40.65 -6.76 2.96
N ASN A 598 -41.52 -5.77 2.79
CA ASN A 598 -42.87 -5.79 3.37
C ASN A 598 -43.74 -6.76 2.55
N ALA A 599 -44.17 -7.85 3.17
CA ALA A 599 -45.13 -8.75 2.54
C ALA A 599 -46.52 -8.10 2.39
N PRO A 600 -47.35 -8.57 1.45
CA PRO A 600 -48.69 -8.02 1.23
C PRO A 600 -49.62 -8.02 2.45
N ASP A 601 -49.31 -8.84 3.43
CA ASP A 601 -50.02 -8.96 4.72
C ASP A 601 -49.49 -8.00 5.81
N GLY A 602 -48.50 -7.16 5.47
CA GLY A 602 -47.84 -6.24 6.38
C GLY A 602 -46.77 -6.85 7.27
N SER A 603 -46.45 -8.13 7.09
CA SER A 603 -45.33 -8.75 7.82
C SER A 603 -44.00 -8.40 7.12
N LEU A 604 -42.93 -8.29 7.93
CA LEU A 604 -41.55 -8.13 7.41
C LEU A 604 -41.03 -9.48 6.95
N ARG A 605 -40.67 -9.61 5.68
CA ARG A 605 -40.04 -10.78 5.12
C ARG A 605 -38.57 -10.49 4.89
N ILE A 606 -37.73 -11.39 5.39
CA ILE A 606 -36.29 -11.33 5.18
C ILE A 606 -35.94 -12.28 4.03
N ARG A 607 -35.30 -11.75 3.02
CA ARG A 607 -34.77 -12.52 1.89
C ARG A 607 -33.27 -12.33 1.82
N VAL A 608 -32.54 -13.43 1.62
CA VAL A 608 -31.09 -13.40 1.41
C VAL A 608 -30.77 -13.89 0.00
N GLU A 609 -30.01 -13.12 -0.72
CA GLU A 609 -29.48 -13.51 -2.04
C GLU A 609 -27.96 -13.66 -1.95
N CYS A 610 -27.43 -14.79 -2.45
CA CYS A 610 -26.01 -15.08 -2.42
C CYS A 610 -25.45 -15.35 -3.81
N GLU A 611 -24.33 -14.73 -4.12
CA GLU A 611 -23.42 -15.12 -5.19
C GLU A 611 -22.42 -16.10 -4.59
N GLN A 612 -22.44 -17.35 -5.08
CA GLN A 612 -21.68 -18.45 -4.48
C GLN A 612 -20.46 -18.82 -5.29
N GLY A 613 -19.43 -19.35 -4.60
CA GLY A 613 -18.25 -19.93 -5.22
C GLY A 613 -17.40 -18.91 -6.02
N LEU A 614 -17.43 -17.65 -5.59
CA LEU A 614 -16.63 -16.60 -6.20
C LEU A 614 -15.16 -16.89 -5.93
N GLN A 615 -14.37 -17.04 -6.98
CA GLN A 615 -12.94 -17.27 -6.84
C GLN A 615 -12.22 -15.95 -6.66
N LEU A 616 -11.37 -15.82 -5.64
CA LEU A 616 -10.48 -14.68 -5.46
C LEU A 616 -9.58 -14.46 -6.68
N PHE A 617 -9.13 -15.57 -7.28
CA PHE A 617 -8.40 -15.57 -8.55
C PHE A 617 -9.13 -16.51 -9.51
N PRO A 618 -9.78 -15.99 -10.57
CA PRO A 618 -10.51 -16.81 -11.53
C PRO A 618 -9.65 -17.93 -12.13
N ALA A 619 -10.25 -19.07 -12.42
CA ALA A 619 -9.54 -20.22 -12.99
C ALA A 619 -8.79 -19.83 -14.28
N GLY A 620 -7.51 -20.16 -14.35
CA GLY A 620 -6.62 -19.80 -15.47
C GLY A 620 -5.90 -18.48 -15.31
N THR A 621 -6.21 -17.66 -14.30
CA THR A 621 -5.39 -16.51 -13.92
C THR A 621 -4.29 -16.96 -12.97
N ALA A 622 -3.06 -16.49 -13.22
CA ALA A 622 -1.97 -16.73 -12.27
C ALA A 622 -2.20 -15.85 -11.02
N VAL A 623 -1.91 -16.41 -9.85
CA VAL A 623 -1.88 -15.62 -8.61
C VAL A 623 -0.82 -14.51 -8.77
N PRO A 624 -1.17 -13.24 -8.54
CA PRO A 624 -0.22 -12.14 -8.62
C PRO A 624 1.01 -12.39 -7.74
N GLY A 625 2.22 -12.26 -8.32
CA GLY A 625 3.47 -12.63 -7.66
C GLY A 625 3.77 -14.13 -7.60
N GLY A 626 2.85 -15.01 -8.08
CA GLY A 626 3.00 -16.46 -8.14
C GLY A 626 2.71 -17.20 -6.84
N GLY A 627 2.74 -18.54 -6.90
CA GLY A 627 2.43 -19.44 -5.77
C GLY A 627 0.95 -19.85 -5.71
N SER A 628 0.59 -20.56 -4.63
CA SER A 628 -0.78 -20.86 -4.24
C SER A 628 -1.12 -20.03 -3.00
N VAL A 629 -2.36 -19.62 -2.87
CA VAL A 629 -2.86 -18.92 -1.68
C VAL A 629 -3.54 -19.96 -0.76
N LEU A 630 -3.14 -19.95 0.51
CA LEU A 630 -3.80 -20.69 1.57
C LEU A 630 -4.38 -19.65 2.55
N PRO A 631 -5.62 -19.22 2.31
CA PRO A 631 -6.21 -18.16 3.11
C PRO A 631 -6.48 -18.67 4.52
N VAL A 632 -6.24 -17.80 5.49
CA VAL A 632 -6.48 -18.08 6.92
C VAL A 632 -7.47 -17.11 7.52
N GLU A 633 -7.58 -15.90 6.93
CA GLU A 633 -8.39 -14.82 7.49
C GLU A 633 -8.79 -13.82 6.41
N MET A 634 -9.92 -13.15 6.61
CA MET A 634 -10.45 -12.10 5.77
C MET A 634 -10.96 -10.94 6.62
N VAL A 635 -10.42 -9.74 6.41
CA VAL A 635 -10.80 -8.56 7.16
C VAL A 635 -11.42 -7.50 6.25
N TYR A 636 -12.55 -6.96 6.66
CA TYR A 636 -13.16 -5.81 6.03
C TYR A 636 -12.59 -4.51 6.60
N ALA A 637 -11.98 -3.69 5.76
CA ALA A 637 -11.63 -2.32 6.09
C ALA A 637 -12.79 -1.39 5.72
N PRO A 638 -13.35 -0.65 6.69
CA PRO A 638 -14.46 0.26 6.42
C PRO A 638 -14.01 1.52 5.66
N PRO A 639 -14.94 2.35 5.15
CA PRO A 639 -14.59 3.64 4.55
C PRO A 639 -13.55 4.41 5.36
N PRO A 640 -12.58 5.15 4.70
CA PRO A 640 -12.77 5.82 3.40
C PRO A 640 -12.52 4.95 2.17
N GLU A 641 -11.76 3.90 2.27
CA GLU A 641 -11.41 3.02 1.14
C GLU A 641 -11.86 1.59 1.45
N PRO A 642 -13.19 1.32 1.32
CA PRO A 642 -13.70 0.02 1.71
C PRO A 642 -13.05 -1.07 0.86
N SER A 643 -12.35 -1.98 1.52
CA SER A 643 -11.60 -3.06 0.90
C SER A 643 -11.74 -4.34 1.72
N LEU A 644 -11.61 -5.48 1.04
CA LEU A 644 -11.43 -6.76 1.69
C LEU A 644 -9.95 -7.14 1.63
N PHE A 645 -9.39 -7.48 2.78
CA PHE A 645 -8.04 -8.01 2.88
C PHE A 645 -8.11 -9.50 3.19
N VAL A 646 -7.31 -10.29 2.48
CA VAL A 646 -7.21 -11.74 2.67
C VAL A 646 -5.77 -12.11 2.97
N LEU A 647 -5.55 -12.78 4.10
CA LEU A 647 -4.24 -13.21 4.56
C LEU A 647 -3.90 -14.59 4.02
N ASP A 648 -2.74 -14.72 3.37
CA ASP A 648 -2.08 -15.99 3.08
C ASP A 648 -1.14 -16.35 4.24
N GLY A 649 -1.58 -17.20 5.14
CA GLY A 649 -0.86 -17.51 6.38
C GLY A 649 0.59 -17.99 6.18
N PRO A 650 0.88 -18.94 5.26
CA PRO A 650 2.24 -19.45 5.07
C PRO A 650 3.25 -18.41 4.61
N THR A 651 2.86 -17.45 3.78
CA THR A 651 3.79 -16.43 3.26
C THR A 651 3.68 -15.09 3.98
N GLY A 652 2.64 -14.88 4.77
CA GLY A 652 2.30 -13.59 5.36
C GLY A 652 1.93 -12.52 4.34
N SER A 653 1.58 -12.94 3.11
CA SER A 653 1.13 -12.00 2.09
C SER A 653 -0.31 -11.59 2.36
N VAL A 654 -0.59 -10.30 2.23
CA VAL A 654 -1.94 -9.77 2.34
C VAL A 654 -2.41 -9.33 0.97
N PHE A 655 -3.52 -9.88 0.51
CA PHE A 655 -4.16 -9.52 -0.76
C PHE A 655 -5.29 -8.53 -0.50
N GLN A 656 -5.29 -7.42 -1.23
CA GLN A 656 -6.34 -6.42 -1.18
C GLN A 656 -7.28 -6.55 -2.36
N PHE A 657 -8.57 -6.55 -2.08
CA PHE A 657 -9.64 -6.56 -3.07
C PHE A 657 -10.60 -5.40 -2.83
N SER A 658 -11.11 -4.83 -3.91
CA SER A 658 -12.22 -3.89 -3.81
C SER A 658 -13.51 -4.62 -3.36
N MET A 659 -14.53 -3.86 -2.94
CA MET A 659 -15.85 -4.42 -2.60
C MET A 659 -16.56 -5.14 -3.77
N ARG A 660 -16.04 -5.03 -4.99
CA ARG A 660 -16.49 -5.80 -6.16
C ARG A 660 -15.66 -7.06 -6.39
N LEU A 661 -14.81 -7.43 -5.42
CA LEU A 661 -13.88 -8.57 -5.47
C LEU A 661 -12.88 -8.47 -6.64
N VAL A 662 -12.54 -7.24 -7.04
CA VAL A 662 -11.47 -7.02 -8.01
C VAL A 662 -10.16 -6.88 -7.24
N TYR A 663 -9.18 -7.71 -7.60
CA TYR A 663 -7.83 -7.63 -7.04
C TYR A 663 -7.22 -6.25 -7.26
N GLN A 664 -6.61 -5.67 -6.23
CA GLN A 664 -6.00 -4.35 -6.23
C GLN A 664 -4.50 -4.39 -5.98
N ALA A 665 -4.06 -5.10 -4.92
CA ALA A 665 -2.66 -5.17 -4.54
C ALA A 665 -2.35 -6.45 -3.73
N ARG A 666 -1.06 -6.83 -3.71
CA ARG A 666 -0.50 -7.81 -2.79
C ARG A 666 0.63 -7.18 -2.00
N PHE A 667 0.51 -7.14 -0.70
CA PHE A 667 1.59 -6.76 0.22
C PHE A 667 2.37 -8.01 0.61
N HIS A 668 3.61 -8.13 0.14
CA HIS A 668 4.43 -9.33 0.34
C HIS A 668 5.62 -9.00 1.24
N PRO A 669 5.77 -9.70 2.40
CA PRO A 669 6.88 -9.48 3.33
C PRO A 669 8.23 -9.72 2.67
N THR A 670 9.13 -8.74 2.75
CA THR A 670 10.50 -8.86 2.26
C THR A 670 11.44 -8.14 3.23
N PRO A 671 12.29 -8.87 4.00
CA PRO A 671 12.46 -10.34 3.99
C PRO A 671 11.22 -11.10 4.47
N PRO A 672 11.11 -12.41 4.15
CA PRO A 672 10.04 -13.25 4.66
C PRO A 672 10.00 -13.22 6.19
N LEU A 673 8.78 -13.25 6.75
CA LEU A 673 8.60 -13.33 8.19
C LEU A 673 9.17 -14.65 8.75
N PRO A 674 9.67 -14.66 9.99
CA PRO A 674 10.34 -15.84 10.55
C PRO A 674 9.39 -17.01 10.82
N GLU A 675 8.12 -16.72 11.06
CA GLU A 675 7.06 -17.71 11.34
C GLU A 675 5.83 -17.44 10.45
N ALA A 676 4.96 -18.44 10.31
CA ALA A 676 3.69 -18.29 9.64
C ALA A 676 2.81 -17.27 10.38
N VAL A 677 2.04 -16.53 9.63
CA VAL A 677 1.14 -15.51 10.19
C VAL A 677 -0.18 -16.19 10.59
N SER A 678 -0.60 -15.93 11.80
CA SER A 678 -1.82 -16.50 12.39
C SER A 678 -3.02 -15.59 12.27
N ASP A 679 -2.79 -14.25 12.15
CA ASP A 679 -3.86 -13.28 12.27
C ASP A 679 -3.51 -11.95 11.59
N LEU A 680 -4.53 -11.22 11.13
CA LEU A 680 -4.45 -9.93 10.44
C LEU A 680 -5.42 -8.94 11.05
N ALA A 681 -4.92 -7.83 11.57
CA ALA A 681 -5.75 -6.69 11.89
C ALA A 681 -5.50 -5.53 10.93
N VAL A 682 -6.56 -4.80 10.60
CA VAL A 682 -6.51 -3.60 9.77
C VAL A 682 -6.83 -2.38 10.62
N GLY A 683 -5.82 -1.55 10.86
CA GLY A 683 -5.98 -0.25 11.52
C GLY A 683 -6.41 0.84 10.53
N ARG A 684 -6.61 2.05 11.02
CA ARG A 684 -6.94 3.21 10.17
C ARG A 684 -5.69 4.06 9.92
N PRO A 685 -5.42 4.54 8.71
CA PRO A 685 -6.19 4.42 7.45
C PRO A 685 -5.76 3.25 6.55
N HIS A 686 -5.65 2.03 6.99
CA HIS A 686 -5.19 0.78 6.37
C HIS A 686 -3.81 0.32 6.82
N ASP A 687 -3.44 0.69 8.03
CA ASP A 687 -2.27 0.08 8.65
C ASP A 687 -2.52 -1.42 8.81
N LEU A 688 -1.61 -2.25 8.33
CA LEU A 688 -1.74 -3.71 8.45
C LEU A 688 -0.88 -4.21 9.62
N TYR A 689 -1.48 -5.00 10.48
CA TYR A 689 -0.83 -5.65 11.61
C TYR A 689 -0.90 -7.17 11.41
N LEU A 690 0.23 -7.84 11.48
CA LEU A 690 0.35 -9.28 11.28
C LEU A 690 0.88 -9.94 12.55
N ALA A 691 0.14 -10.86 13.12
CA ALA A 691 0.60 -11.69 14.24
C ALA A 691 1.36 -12.90 13.71
N ALA A 692 2.64 -13.04 14.08
CA ALA A 692 3.48 -14.17 13.69
C ALA A 692 4.34 -14.62 14.87
N GLY A 693 4.07 -15.80 15.40
CA GLY A 693 4.74 -16.34 16.57
C GLY A 693 4.60 -15.45 17.80
N ASP A 694 5.72 -14.92 18.32
CA ASP A 694 5.76 -14.03 19.48
C ASP A 694 5.90 -12.54 19.11
N GLN A 695 5.70 -12.19 17.83
CA GLN A 695 5.85 -10.84 17.30
C GLN A 695 4.60 -10.35 16.62
N LEU A 696 4.25 -9.09 16.83
CA LEU A 696 3.31 -8.35 16.04
C LEU A 696 4.07 -7.43 15.08
N TYR A 697 3.85 -7.62 13.80
CA TYR A 697 4.45 -6.84 12.73
C TYR A 697 3.48 -5.80 12.19
N PHE A 698 4.03 -4.74 11.62
CA PHE A 698 3.26 -3.60 11.15
C PHE A 698 3.82 -3.07 9.84
N ILE A 699 2.94 -2.70 8.95
CA ILE A 699 3.23 -1.82 7.83
C ILE A 699 2.14 -0.75 7.67
N GLN A 700 2.56 0.36 7.11
CA GLN A 700 1.66 1.36 6.56
C GLN A 700 1.77 1.25 5.04
N PRO A 701 0.80 0.61 4.37
CA PRO A 701 0.80 0.58 2.91
C PRO A 701 0.82 2.00 2.38
N THR A 702 1.76 2.29 1.49
CA THR A 702 1.69 3.54 0.71
C THR A 702 0.61 3.35 -0.35
N PRO A 703 -0.37 4.24 -0.44
CA PRO A 703 -1.47 4.15 -1.39
C PRO A 703 -0.99 4.18 -2.84
#